data_a4eb696dbf2f9d9c4c1a842a651eefbe
#
_entry.id   a4eb696dbf2f9d9c4c1a842a651eefbe
#
_cell.length_a   1.000
_cell.length_b   1.000
_cell.length_c   1.000
_cell.angle_alpha   90.00
_cell.angle_beta   90.00
_cell.angle_gamma   90.00
#
_symmetry.space_group_name_H-M   'P 1'
#
loop_
_entity.id
_entity.type
_entity.pdbx_description
1 polymer ?
#
loop_
_entity_poly.entity_id
_entity_poly.type
_entity_poly.pdbx_seq_one_letter_code
_entity_poly.pdbx_strand_id
1 'polypeptide(L)'
;MGESAGLLDDYLRIARYHVGRAVPPTAIRLRSLEMRRLLAYIALRDTGTTYDGLLAAARAGDAAWLRRIRAQVRPSVLAGLAQTIALQDMLPEDRSDALALYDLIPAALGVEALSPAHQGLHAQLTFTWRGPAAARALLRAYPEMSEAVRTDLEIDVANPFAGDGGQPVAPWLAAFQRLMPKPYPALEAANGLPPFDRLTATAEAAPVEGPQRISVIVTAFHPDEGLITAVRSILSQSWRNVEVLIVDDASPPEYDEVLHRAVALGPGVRLVRQPYNQGTYAARNAGLNAAEGEFIAFQDSDDWSHPRRLELQVRPMLENSRIVATTTDGLAVTEQLLLTRPAVRRGRFNPSSLMFRRQVVMDRIGYFDPVRKAADSEYIGRMRAVYGERAVRHVESAPLALIRLSLGSLSRSEIRAYWMHPARVAYSSAYQHWHNRIAARVAKPYRPRDGADRPFAVPDHLRYARGEAPPRPEYDVVLAGDWRFLQGPQLSAIDEMQALADRGLRVAVLHVESLRPMARRRYALANPIQKLVNAGRIGQVLPGDAVEAALLVVRHAAVLQFASDDECLLRPRQVLIVADQAPVRRDGLDHRYEPGACARTAARMFGAQAVWCPQDPEVRGALRAYPSIELTPYDLPTVVAGGRWVATRDGAGPGVPVVGTDLCDQGVWPRDTREPLVVYDGLRKVDVRLRLPDWPLTDVNLGGPRSHLVYEAADLDLRTFLHQLDFYLHFPAPEAVETFSRPALEAAAQGCVVVTPERHAAVFGDAAVYCAPAEVAGLIKRYASDRVLFAEQSRRARAVVANAHDPQEYVDRIAALVHAPRTTAPAQRTPEVAPA
;
A
#
# COMPACT_ATOMS: atom_id res chain seq x y z
N MET A 1 19.22 27.60 -0.78
CA MET A 1 18.84 27.02 -2.09
C MET A 1 19.86 26.01 -2.65
N GLY A 2 21.10 25.95 -2.15
CA GLY A 2 22.14 25.01 -2.65
C GLY A 2 21.99 23.56 -2.16
N GLU A 3 21.63 23.34 -0.89
CA GLU A 3 21.54 21.98 -0.31
C GLU A 3 20.35 21.14 -0.83
N SER A 4 19.23 21.78 -1.17
CA SER A 4 18.06 21.08 -1.73
C SER A 4 18.27 20.59 -3.16
N ALA A 5 19.13 21.23 -3.94
CA ALA A 5 19.33 20.88 -5.35
C ALA A 5 19.99 19.51 -5.52
N GLY A 6 21.01 19.19 -4.72
CA GLY A 6 21.68 17.89 -4.77
C GLY A 6 20.74 16.73 -4.43
N LEU A 7 19.91 16.89 -3.41
CA LEU A 7 18.88 15.90 -3.03
C LEU A 7 17.90 15.68 -4.19
N LEU A 8 17.34 16.74 -4.78
CA LEU A 8 16.39 16.64 -5.88
C LEU A 8 17.02 16.00 -7.13
N ASP A 9 18.31 16.30 -7.42
CA ASP A 9 19.05 15.68 -8.52
C ASP A 9 19.24 14.17 -8.33
N ASP A 10 19.51 13.73 -7.11
CA ASP A 10 19.67 12.32 -6.80
C ASP A 10 18.33 11.56 -6.83
N TYR A 11 17.26 12.18 -6.34
CA TYR A 11 15.92 11.63 -6.51
C TYR A 11 15.47 11.63 -7.97
N LEU A 12 15.84 12.62 -8.78
CA LEU A 12 15.66 12.60 -10.23
C LEU A 12 16.41 11.42 -10.87
N ARG A 13 17.64 11.13 -10.44
CA ARG A 13 18.44 10.01 -10.95
C ARG A 13 17.76 8.66 -10.64
N ILE A 14 17.27 8.47 -9.42
CA ILE A 14 16.49 7.29 -9.02
C ILE A 14 15.18 7.24 -9.82
N ALA A 15 14.49 8.36 -9.94
CA ALA A 15 13.24 8.47 -10.68
C ALA A 15 13.41 8.27 -12.19
N ARG A 16 14.61 8.46 -12.74
CA ARG A 16 14.88 8.45 -14.20
C ARG A 16 14.28 7.27 -14.93
N TYR A 17 14.30 6.11 -14.33
CA TYR A 17 13.71 4.88 -14.87
C TYR A 17 12.19 4.75 -14.58
N HIS A 18 11.61 5.59 -13.74
CA HIS A 18 10.26 5.48 -13.21
C HIS A 18 9.40 6.73 -13.42
N VAL A 19 9.98 7.83 -13.95
CA VAL A 19 9.33 9.17 -13.99
C VAL A 19 7.94 9.14 -14.62
N GLY A 20 7.77 8.47 -15.77
CA GLY A 20 6.47 8.46 -16.46
C GLY A 20 5.47 7.43 -15.94
N ARG A 21 5.90 6.45 -15.14
CA ARG A 21 5.08 5.28 -14.79
C ARG A 21 4.83 5.10 -13.30
N ALA A 22 5.77 5.46 -12.43
CA ALA A 22 5.69 5.21 -10.99
C ALA A 22 5.65 6.46 -10.13
N VAL A 23 6.27 7.58 -10.55
CA VAL A 23 6.38 8.77 -9.70
C VAL A 23 5.02 9.43 -9.43
N PRO A 24 4.17 9.77 -10.43
CA PRO A 24 2.86 10.35 -10.15
C PRO A 24 1.95 9.43 -9.31
N PRO A 25 1.78 8.12 -9.62
CA PRO A 25 1.02 7.22 -8.76
C PRO A 25 1.54 7.14 -7.33
N THR A 26 2.86 7.18 -7.14
CA THR A 26 3.48 7.18 -5.80
C THR A 26 3.19 8.49 -5.07
N ALA A 27 3.32 9.64 -5.75
CA ALA A 27 3.00 10.95 -5.17
C ALA A 27 1.54 11.03 -4.70
N ILE A 28 0.60 10.54 -5.53
CA ILE A 28 -0.83 10.50 -5.19
C ILE A 28 -1.07 9.60 -3.98
N ARG A 29 -0.42 8.42 -3.94
CA ARG A 29 -0.57 7.46 -2.85
C ARG A 29 0.02 7.98 -1.55
N LEU A 30 1.19 8.61 -1.58
CA LEU A 30 1.84 9.21 -0.41
C LEU A 30 1.10 10.43 0.12
N ARG A 31 0.31 11.13 -0.73
CA ARG A 31 -0.35 12.38 -0.37
C ARG A 31 0.65 13.40 0.19
N SER A 32 1.79 13.55 -0.50
CA SER A 32 2.87 14.47 -0.14
C SER A 32 2.87 15.69 -1.05
N LEU A 33 2.80 16.87 -0.46
CA LEU A 33 2.90 18.15 -1.17
C LEU A 33 4.33 18.40 -1.67
N GLU A 34 5.33 17.91 -0.93
CA GLU A 34 6.74 18.04 -1.33
C GLU A 34 7.02 17.26 -2.63
N MET A 35 6.31 16.16 -2.88
CA MET A 35 6.39 15.41 -4.14
C MET A 35 5.93 16.24 -5.36
N ARG A 36 5.06 17.22 -5.19
CA ARG A 36 4.67 18.14 -6.27
C ARG A 36 5.85 19.03 -6.68
N ARG A 37 6.64 19.48 -5.69
CA ARG A 37 7.87 20.26 -5.93
C ARG A 37 8.92 19.42 -6.65
N LEU A 38 9.09 18.16 -6.27
CA LEU A 38 9.97 17.23 -6.97
C LEU A 38 9.51 17.03 -8.43
N LEU A 39 8.22 16.81 -8.68
CA LEU A 39 7.70 16.68 -10.05
C LEU A 39 7.91 17.95 -10.88
N ALA A 40 7.67 19.13 -10.31
CA ALA A 40 7.94 20.40 -10.97
C ALA A 40 9.43 20.57 -11.29
N TYR A 41 10.32 20.23 -10.35
CA TYR A 41 11.77 20.25 -10.55
C TYR A 41 12.19 19.32 -11.70
N ILE A 42 11.66 18.09 -11.73
CA ILE A 42 11.92 17.14 -12.83
C ILE A 42 11.41 17.68 -14.16
N ALA A 43 10.23 18.33 -14.19
CA ALA A 43 9.65 18.88 -15.41
C ALA A 43 10.42 20.09 -15.97
N LEU A 44 11.02 20.91 -15.08
CA LEU A 44 11.53 22.26 -15.38
C LEU A 44 13.00 22.47 -14.96
N ARG A 45 13.77 21.39 -14.73
CA ARG A 45 15.10 21.41 -14.12
C ARG A 45 16.03 22.50 -14.66
N ASP A 46 16.09 22.62 -15.97
CA ASP A 46 17.07 23.48 -16.63
C ASP A 46 16.54 24.91 -16.89
N THR A 47 15.36 25.25 -16.34
CA THR A 47 14.69 26.54 -16.59
C THR A 47 14.88 27.55 -15.46
N GLY A 48 15.31 27.10 -14.28
CA GLY A 48 15.36 27.94 -13.07
C GLY A 48 13.97 28.26 -12.46
N THR A 49 12.89 27.73 -13.03
CA THR A 49 11.49 27.99 -12.57
C THR A 49 11.17 27.09 -11.38
N THR A 50 10.61 27.71 -10.34
CA THR A 50 10.12 27.00 -9.15
C THR A 50 8.70 26.45 -9.35
N TYR A 51 8.26 25.56 -8.46
CA TYR A 51 6.87 25.06 -8.42
C TYR A 51 5.85 26.21 -8.35
N ASP A 52 6.07 27.19 -7.48
CA ASP A 52 5.16 28.33 -7.30
C ASP A 52 5.15 29.24 -8.55
N GLY A 53 6.31 29.45 -9.18
CA GLY A 53 6.42 30.19 -10.44
C GLY A 53 5.68 29.50 -11.59
N LEU A 54 5.73 28.16 -11.65
CA LEU A 54 4.95 27.38 -12.62
C LEU A 54 3.45 27.53 -12.41
N LEU A 55 2.96 27.43 -11.17
CA LEU A 55 1.53 27.62 -10.89
C LEU A 55 1.06 29.04 -11.19
N ALA A 56 1.87 30.05 -10.91
CA ALA A 56 1.57 31.43 -11.26
C ALA A 56 1.40 31.60 -12.79
N ALA A 57 2.33 31.04 -13.57
CA ALA A 57 2.23 31.07 -15.03
C ALA A 57 1.00 30.30 -15.57
N ALA A 58 0.67 29.16 -14.95
CA ALA A 58 -0.50 28.38 -15.31
C ALA A 58 -1.82 29.12 -15.02
N ARG A 59 -1.95 29.72 -13.84
CA ARG A 59 -3.10 30.54 -13.45
C ARG A 59 -3.28 31.77 -14.35
N ALA A 60 -2.16 32.35 -14.81
CA ALA A 60 -2.19 33.46 -15.77
C ALA A 60 -2.46 33.02 -17.22
N GLY A 61 -2.45 31.69 -17.50
CA GLY A 61 -2.58 31.19 -18.88
C GLY A 61 -1.41 31.58 -19.80
N ASP A 62 -0.19 31.78 -19.23
CA ASP A 62 0.97 32.30 -19.99
C ASP A 62 1.59 31.22 -20.90
N ALA A 63 0.87 30.90 -21.96
CA ALA A 63 1.36 29.98 -22.98
C ALA A 63 2.62 30.49 -23.70
N ALA A 64 2.80 31.81 -23.79
CA ALA A 64 3.98 32.39 -24.40
C ALA A 64 5.26 32.11 -23.62
N TRP A 65 5.19 32.20 -22.29
CA TRP A 65 6.29 31.83 -21.42
C TRP A 65 6.66 30.35 -21.61
N LEU A 66 5.70 29.41 -21.54
CA LEU A 66 5.98 27.98 -21.68
C LEU A 66 6.57 27.63 -23.06
N ARG A 67 6.09 28.32 -24.14
CA ARG A 67 6.68 28.16 -25.48
C ARG A 67 8.14 28.60 -25.56
N ARG A 68 8.53 29.67 -24.86
CA ARG A 68 9.94 30.13 -24.82
C ARG A 68 10.88 29.09 -24.24
N ILE A 69 10.46 28.33 -23.23
CA ILE A 69 11.27 27.33 -22.52
C ILE A 69 11.03 25.89 -23.00
N ARG A 70 10.24 25.67 -24.06
CA ARG A 70 9.76 24.35 -24.51
C ARG A 70 10.85 23.29 -24.67
N ALA A 71 12.07 23.68 -25.09
CA ALA A 71 13.20 22.76 -25.28
C ALA A 71 13.74 22.16 -23.97
N GLN A 72 13.48 22.82 -22.84
CA GLN A 72 13.95 22.46 -21.50
C GLN A 72 12.85 21.78 -20.68
N VAL A 73 11.61 21.73 -21.18
CA VAL A 73 10.44 21.19 -20.46
C VAL A 73 10.24 19.72 -20.81
N ARG A 74 9.82 18.95 -19.82
CA ARG A 74 9.37 17.55 -20.00
C ARG A 74 7.83 17.50 -19.93
N PRO A 75 7.12 17.54 -21.06
CA PRO A 75 5.64 17.67 -21.06
C PRO A 75 4.92 16.54 -20.32
N SER A 76 5.42 15.31 -20.46
CA SER A 76 4.82 14.14 -19.78
C SER A 76 4.91 14.22 -18.25
N VAL A 77 5.97 14.83 -17.71
CA VAL A 77 6.14 15.03 -16.26
C VAL A 77 5.27 16.18 -15.79
N LEU A 78 5.15 17.24 -16.59
CA LEU A 78 4.26 18.37 -16.31
C LEU A 78 2.79 17.92 -16.27
N ALA A 79 2.36 17.07 -17.22
CA ALA A 79 1.05 16.44 -17.20
C ALA A 79 0.86 15.51 -15.98
N GLY A 80 1.93 14.78 -15.59
CA GLY A 80 1.96 13.97 -14.37
C GLY A 80 1.83 14.80 -13.08
N LEU A 81 2.39 16.01 -13.06
CA LEU A 81 2.18 16.96 -11.96
C LEU A 81 0.72 17.43 -11.89
N ALA A 82 0.12 17.83 -13.03
CA ALA A 82 -1.29 18.21 -13.09
C ALA A 82 -2.21 17.08 -12.61
N GLN A 83 -1.93 15.83 -13.04
CA GLN A 83 -2.61 14.63 -12.54
C GLN A 83 -2.45 14.48 -11.03
N THR A 84 -1.24 14.69 -10.51
CA THR A 84 -0.94 14.52 -9.08
C THR A 84 -1.75 15.53 -8.26
N ILE A 85 -1.75 16.80 -8.64
CA ILE A 85 -2.53 17.86 -7.98
C ILE A 85 -4.03 17.51 -7.99
N ALA A 86 -4.56 17.16 -9.18
CA ALA A 86 -5.97 16.82 -9.35
C ALA A 86 -6.45 15.65 -8.49
N LEU A 87 -5.63 14.58 -8.41
CA LEU A 87 -6.04 13.33 -7.75
C LEU A 87 -5.65 13.27 -6.26
N GLN A 88 -4.72 14.08 -5.82
CA GLN A 88 -4.50 14.33 -4.39
C GLN A 88 -5.66 15.13 -3.79
N ASP A 89 -6.09 16.22 -4.42
CA ASP A 89 -7.21 17.11 -4.01
C ASP A 89 -7.11 17.43 -2.50
N MET A 90 -5.98 18.04 -2.10
CA MET A 90 -5.61 18.30 -0.70
C MET A 90 -5.80 19.75 -0.30
N LEU A 91 -5.64 20.68 -1.24
CA LEU A 91 -5.72 22.11 -1.01
C LEU A 91 -6.93 22.70 -1.74
N PRO A 92 -7.52 23.80 -1.25
CA PRO A 92 -8.68 24.42 -1.89
C PRO A 92 -8.46 24.79 -3.36
N GLU A 93 -7.22 25.16 -3.73
CA GLU A 93 -6.83 25.60 -5.07
C GLU A 93 -6.53 24.44 -6.03
N ASP A 94 -6.40 23.21 -5.54
CA ASP A 94 -5.90 22.07 -6.32
C ASP A 94 -6.68 21.83 -7.61
N ARG A 95 -8.02 21.99 -7.58
CA ARG A 95 -8.87 21.77 -8.76
C ARG A 95 -8.61 22.82 -9.84
N SER A 96 -8.51 24.09 -9.45
CA SER A 96 -8.21 25.19 -10.36
C SER A 96 -6.80 25.12 -10.91
N ASP A 97 -5.81 24.78 -10.08
CA ASP A 97 -4.41 24.66 -10.45
C ASP A 97 -4.17 23.49 -11.41
N ALA A 98 -4.78 22.34 -11.13
CA ALA A 98 -4.69 21.19 -12.01
C ALA A 98 -5.27 21.47 -13.40
N LEU A 99 -6.45 22.11 -13.47
CA LEU A 99 -7.04 22.50 -14.75
C LEU A 99 -6.22 23.57 -15.47
N ALA A 100 -5.69 24.58 -14.76
CA ALA A 100 -4.83 25.60 -15.34
C ALA A 100 -3.56 25.00 -15.96
N LEU A 101 -2.93 24.02 -15.29
CA LEU A 101 -1.78 23.29 -15.84
C LEU A 101 -2.17 22.45 -17.07
N TYR A 102 -3.30 21.74 -17.01
CA TYR A 102 -3.79 20.96 -18.14
C TYR A 102 -4.18 21.82 -19.33
N ASP A 103 -4.75 23.01 -19.12
CA ASP A 103 -5.06 23.98 -20.19
C ASP A 103 -3.77 24.58 -20.80
N LEU A 104 -2.79 24.91 -19.96
CA LEU A 104 -1.52 25.52 -20.37
C LEU A 104 -0.69 24.63 -21.30
N ILE A 105 -0.64 23.31 -21.02
CA ILE A 105 0.19 22.36 -21.79
C ILE A 105 -0.21 22.35 -23.27
N PRO A 106 -1.46 22.03 -23.66
CA PRO A 106 -1.83 21.99 -25.07
C PRO A 106 -1.84 23.38 -25.73
N ALA A 107 -2.13 24.43 -24.99
CA ALA A 107 -2.08 25.81 -25.51
C ALA A 107 -0.66 26.29 -25.87
N ALA A 108 0.36 25.77 -25.17
CA ALA A 108 1.74 26.15 -25.40
C ALA A 108 2.51 25.16 -26.28
N LEU A 109 2.27 23.86 -26.11
CA LEU A 109 3.11 22.78 -26.65
C LEU A 109 2.40 21.91 -27.70
N GLY A 110 1.08 22.12 -27.93
CA GLY A 110 0.27 21.29 -28.81
C GLY A 110 -0.46 20.17 -28.06
N VAL A 111 -1.53 19.63 -28.65
CA VAL A 111 -2.36 18.59 -28.03
C VAL A 111 -1.61 17.26 -27.88
N GLU A 112 -0.64 17.00 -28.73
CA GLU A 112 0.25 15.84 -28.74
C GLU A 112 1.21 15.82 -27.54
N ALA A 113 1.39 16.92 -26.84
CA ALA A 113 2.15 16.99 -25.58
C ALA A 113 1.44 16.24 -24.44
N LEU A 114 0.13 16.00 -24.58
CA LEU A 114 -0.65 15.17 -23.68
C LEU A 114 -0.80 13.76 -24.25
N SER A 115 -0.35 12.74 -23.51
CA SER A 115 -0.63 11.36 -23.90
C SER A 115 -2.13 11.07 -23.92
N PRO A 116 -2.59 9.99 -24.62
CA PRO A 116 -4.00 9.60 -24.68
C PRO A 116 -4.68 9.51 -23.30
N ALA A 117 -3.94 9.03 -22.28
CA ALA A 117 -4.43 8.93 -20.90
C ALA A 117 -4.62 10.34 -20.27
N HIS A 118 -3.71 11.28 -20.52
CA HIS A 118 -3.80 12.63 -20.01
C HIS A 118 -4.84 13.47 -20.75
N GLN A 119 -5.03 13.26 -22.08
CA GLN A 119 -6.15 13.85 -22.81
C GLN A 119 -7.50 13.42 -22.21
N GLY A 120 -7.65 12.12 -21.94
CA GLY A 120 -8.84 11.57 -21.29
C GLY A 120 -9.05 12.15 -19.88
N LEU A 121 -8.00 12.19 -19.07
CA LEU A 121 -8.11 12.71 -17.72
C LEU A 121 -8.46 14.22 -17.70
N HIS A 122 -7.83 15.04 -18.56
CA HIS A 122 -8.16 16.45 -18.66
C HIS A 122 -9.64 16.65 -19.01
N ALA A 123 -10.17 15.91 -20.00
CA ALA A 123 -11.56 15.98 -20.39
C ALA A 123 -12.52 15.52 -19.26
N GLN A 124 -12.17 14.46 -18.52
CA GLN A 124 -12.94 13.99 -17.37
C GLN A 124 -12.97 15.01 -16.23
N LEU A 125 -11.84 15.64 -15.91
CA LEU A 125 -11.73 16.69 -14.89
C LEU A 125 -12.53 17.93 -15.31
N THR A 126 -12.42 18.32 -16.59
CA THR A 126 -13.18 19.47 -17.15
C THR A 126 -14.69 19.20 -17.09
N PHE A 127 -15.13 17.98 -17.44
CA PHE A 127 -16.54 17.60 -17.28
C PHE A 127 -16.98 17.72 -15.82
N THR A 128 -16.19 17.18 -14.90
CA THR A 128 -16.55 17.12 -13.47
C THR A 128 -16.59 18.50 -12.81
N TRP A 129 -15.67 19.41 -13.20
CA TRP A 129 -15.49 20.70 -12.49
C TRP A 129 -15.97 21.94 -13.27
N ARG A 130 -16.09 21.84 -14.61
CA ARG A 130 -16.56 22.93 -15.47
C ARG A 130 -17.85 22.61 -16.24
N GLY A 131 -18.28 21.34 -16.16
CA GLY A 131 -19.55 20.90 -16.77
C GLY A 131 -19.46 20.42 -18.22
N PRO A 132 -20.62 19.96 -18.77
CA PRO A 132 -20.70 19.29 -20.07
C PRO A 132 -20.30 20.16 -21.26
N ALA A 133 -20.63 21.44 -21.23
CA ALA A 133 -20.31 22.34 -22.33
C ALA A 133 -18.81 22.51 -22.57
N ALA A 134 -18.02 22.66 -21.50
CA ALA A 134 -16.57 22.76 -21.56
C ALA A 134 -15.94 21.43 -22.04
N ALA A 135 -16.40 20.28 -21.52
CA ALA A 135 -15.91 18.96 -21.92
C ALA A 135 -16.16 18.66 -23.41
N ARG A 136 -17.28 19.13 -23.98
CA ARG A 136 -17.60 18.98 -25.42
C ARG A 136 -16.55 19.62 -26.35
N ALA A 137 -15.91 20.69 -25.91
CA ALA A 137 -14.80 21.31 -26.65
C ALA A 137 -13.57 20.39 -26.68
N LEU A 138 -13.21 19.77 -25.53
CA LEU A 138 -12.07 18.86 -25.41
C LEU A 138 -12.31 17.54 -26.15
N LEU A 139 -13.55 17.02 -26.18
CA LEU A 139 -13.90 15.84 -26.98
C LEU A 139 -13.56 16.02 -28.48
N ARG A 140 -13.72 17.25 -28.99
CA ARG A 140 -13.37 17.59 -30.39
C ARG A 140 -11.87 17.81 -30.56
N ALA A 141 -11.22 18.39 -29.55
CA ALA A 141 -9.79 18.74 -29.60
C ALA A 141 -8.84 17.55 -29.41
N TYR A 142 -9.29 16.47 -28.74
CA TYR A 142 -8.45 15.35 -28.34
C TYR A 142 -8.74 14.06 -29.12
N PRO A 143 -8.12 13.84 -30.28
CA PRO A 143 -8.42 12.67 -31.13
C PRO A 143 -7.91 11.34 -30.53
N GLU A 144 -6.83 11.36 -29.75
CA GLU A 144 -6.14 10.16 -29.26
C GLU A 144 -6.66 9.64 -27.91
N MET A 145 -7.63 10.32 -27.31
CA MET A 145 -8.29 9.86 -26.08
C MET A 145 -8.78 8.42 -26.26
N SER A 146 -8.63 7.57 -25.24
CA SER A 146 -9.10 6.18 -25.33
C SER A 146 -10.59 6.12 -25.64
N GLU A 147 -11.00 5.17 -26.50
CA GLU A 147 -12.39 5.02 -26.93
C GLU A 147 -13.35 4.85 -25.75
N ALA A 148 -12.96 4.11 -24.73
CA ALA A 148 -13.78 3.91 -23.53
C ALA A 148 -14.07 5.23 -22.80
N VAL A 149 -13.06 6.10 -22.61
CA VAL A 149 -13.23 7.41 -21.94
C VAL A 149 -14.02 8.34 -22.82
N ARG A 150 -13.78 8.34 -24.14
CA ARG A 150 -14.55 9.11 -25.10
C ARG A 150 -16.03 8.75 -25.06
N THR A 151 -16.35 7.46 -25.14
CA THR A 151 -17.74 6.95 -25.09
C THR A 151 -18.44 7.39 -23.80
N ASP A 152 -17.76 7.27 -22.65
CA ASP A 152 -18.34 7.67 -21.35
C ASP A 152 -18.66 9.17 -21.33
N LEU A 153 -17.70 10.00 -21.77
CA LEU A 153 -17.88 11.45 -21.82
C LEU A 153 -18.94 11.87 -22.85
N GLU A 154 -19.04 11.21 -24.03
CA GLU A 154 -20.05 11.49 -25.03
C GLU A 154 -21.46 11.19 -24.49
N ILE A 155 -21.63 10.08 -23.78
CA ILE A 155 -22.89 9.71 -23.11
C ILE A 155 -23.21 10.76 -22.03
N ASP A 156 -22.25 11.12 -21.19
CA ASP A 156 -22.47 12.05 -20.08
C ASP A 156 -22.74 13.49 -20.56
N VAL A 157 -22.06 13.94 -21.61
CA VAL A 157 -22.28 15.25 -22.24
C VAL A 157 -23.67 15.34 -22.90
N ALA A 158 -24.20 14.21 -23.36
CA ALA A 158 -25.54 14.10 -23.91
C ALA A 158 -26.63 13.79 -22.85
N ASN A 159 -26.25 13.56 -21.58
CA ASN A 159 -27.17 13.17 -20.53
C ASN A 159 -28.19 14.30 -20.22
N PRO A 160 -29.52 14.06 -20.39
CA PRO A 160 -30.53 15.07 -20.14
C PRO A 160 -30.68 15.44 -18.66
N PHE A 161 -30.11 14.63 -17.74
CA PHE A 161 -30.16 14.83 -16.29
C PHE A 161 -28.88 15.50 -15.77
N ALA A 162 -27.91 15.82 -16.66
CA ALA A 162 -26.69 16.54 -16.35
C ALA A 162 -26.83 18.02 -16.69
N GLY A 163 -26.75 18.92 -15.70
CA GLY A 163 -26.84 20.37 -15.91
C GLY A 163 -28.30 20.88 -16.10
N ASP A 164 -28.46 21.91 -16.93
CA ASP A 164 -29.71 22.68 -17.03
C ASP A 164 -30.88 21.97 -17.76
N GLY A 165 -30.73 20.71 -18.14
CA GLY A 165 -31.76 19.98 -18.88
C GLY A 165 -31.84 20.36 -20.36
N GLY A 166 -32.83 19.82 -21.07
CA GLY A 166 -33.14 20.20 -22.47
C GLY A 166 -32.57 19.27 -23.53
N GLN A 167 -31.74 18.29 -23.17
CA GLN A 167 -31.34 17.25 -24.13
C GLN A 167 -32.46 16.19 -24.25
N PRO A 168 -32.69 15.62 -25.46
CA PRO A 168 -33.70 14.57 -25.63
C PRO A 168 -33.23 13.26 -24.95
N VAL A 169 -34.14 12.65 -24.19
CA VAL A 169 -33.86 11.41 -23.42
C VAL A 169 -33.53 10.24 -24.34
N ALA A 170 -34.26 10.04 -25.43
CA ALA A 170 -34.21 8.86 -26.27
C ALA A 170 -32.83 8.62 -26.94
N PRO A 171 -32.14 9.56 -27.54
CA PRO A 171 -30.80 9.33 -28.12
C PRO A 171 -29.75 9.02 -27.07
N TRP A 172 -29.79 9.71 -25.94
CA TRP A 172 -28.90 9.44 -24.82
C TRP A 172 -29.13 8.04 -24.26
N LEU A 173 -30.40 7.67 -24.00
CA LEU A 173 -30.75 6.37 -23.45
C LEU A 173 -30.29 5.23 -24.39
N ALA A 174 -30.45 5.39 -25.70
CA ALA A 174 -29.98 4.42 -26.68
C ALA A 174 -28.43 4.25 -26.67
N ALA A 175 -27.67 5.30 -26.37
CA ALA A 175 -26.23 5.21 -26.20
C ALA A 175 -25.86 4.53 -24.87
N PHE A 176 -26.52 4.89 -23.77
CA PHE A 176 -26.33 4.28 -22.47
C PHE A 176 -26.66 2.78 -22.44
N GLN A 177 -27.75 2.37 -23.10
CA GLN A 177 -28.18 0.99 -23.21
C GLN A 177 -27.13 0.05 -23.81
N ARG A 178 -26.30 0.54 -24.76
CA ARG A 178 -25.23 -0.25 -25.39
C ARG A 178 -24.13 -0.68 -24.45
N LEU A 179 -24.07 -0.14 -23.24
CA LEU A 179 -23.09 -0.52 -22.22
C LEU A 179 -23.44 -1.83 -21.51
N MET A 180 -24.67 -2.30 -21.64
CA MET A 180 -25.18 -3.50 -20.98
C MET A 180 -25.80 -4.49 -21.97
N PRO A 181 -25.95 -5.78 -21.62
CA PRO A 181 -26.57 -6.76 -22.52
C PRO A 181 -28.11 -6.56 -22.62
N LYS A 182 -28.76 -7.28 -23.52
CA LYS A 182 -30.24 -7.36 -23.57
C LYS A 182 -30.81 -8.25 -22.46
N PRO A 183 -32.02 -7.94 -21.92
CA PRO A 183 -32.82 -6.74 -22.18
C PRO A 183 -32.14 -5.50 -21.61
N TYR A 184 -32.20 -4.40 -22.35
CA TYR A 184 -31.48 -3.19 -22.00
C TYR A 184 -32.13 -2.47 -20.80
N PRO A 185 -31.36 -1.68 -20.02
CA PRO A 185 -31.94 -0.77 -19.03
C PRO A 185 -32.87 0.23 -19.70
N ALA A 186 -33.97 0.53 -19.04
CA ALA A 186 -34.98 1.49 -19.47
C ALA A 186 -35.35 2.42 -18.28
N LEU A 187 -36.05 3.48 -18.54
CA LEU A 187 -36.55 4.39 -17.52
C LEU A 187 -38.08 4.42 -17.52
N GLU A 188 -38.69 4.24 -16.36
CA GLU A 188 -40.11 4.57 -16.16
C GLU A 188 -40.37 6.05 -16.38
N ALA A 189 -41.66 6.42 -16.58
CA ALA A 189 -42.07 7.80 -16.71
C ALA A 189 -41.60 8.65 -15.50
N ALA A 190 -41.39 9.95 -15.75
CA ALA A 190 -41.00 10.86 -14.71
C ALA A 190 -42.09 10.92 -13.61
N ASN A 191 -41.66 10.69 -12.36
CA ASN A 191 -42.54 10.61 -11.19
C ASN A 191 -41.96 11.34 -9.96
N GLY A 192 -41.03 12.30 -10.20
CA GLY A 192 -40.34 13.05 -9.16
C GLY A 192 -39.12 12.33 -8.56
N LEU A 193 -38.91 11.05 -8.90
CA LEU A 193 -37.73 10.29 -8.43
C LEU A 193 -36.50 10.56 -9.31
N PRO A 194 -35.29 10.44 -8.75
CA PRO A 194 -34.06 10.47 -9.53
C PRO A 194 -34.05 9.43 -10.67
N PRO A 195 -33.34 9.67 -11.78
CA PRO A 195 -33.27 8.74 -12.90
C PRO A 195 -32.88 7.30 -12.50
N PHE A 196 -32.01 7.15 -11.52
CA PHE A 196 -31.62 5.83 -11.01
C PHE A 196 -32.78 5.04 -10.43
N ASP A 197 -33.68 5.66 -9.67
CA ASP A 197 -34.83 5.01 -9.03
C ASP A 197 -36.00 4.76 -9.98
N ARG A 198 -35.85 5.17 -11.24
CA ARG A 198 -36.78 4.89 -12.35
C ARG A 198 -36.28 3.78 -13.27
N LEU A 199 -35.14 3.10 -12.91
CA LEU A 199 -34.57 2.04 -13.72
C LEU A 199 -35.47 0.80 -13.77
N THR A 200 -35.69 0.34 -15.00
CA THR A 200 -36.38 -0.90 -15.35
C THR A 200 -35.66 -1.55 -16.55
N ALA A 201 -36.30 -2.47 -17.24
CA ALA A 201 -35.77 -3.09 -18.46
C ALA A 201 -36.70 -2.89 -19.63
N THR A 202 -36.14 -2.86 -20.87
CA THR A 202 -36.92 -2.67 -22.12
C THR A 202 -37.91 -3.78 -22.41
N ALA A 203 -37.72 -4.96 -21.82
CA ALA A 203 -38.62 -6.13 -21.90
C ALA A 203 -38.35 -7.04 -20.70
N GLU A 204 -39.34 -7.84 -20.36
CA GLU A 204 -39.10 -8.95 -19.44
C GLU A 204 -38.11 -9.94 -20.04
N ALA A 205 -37.17 -10.41 -19.22
CA ALA A 205 -36.31 -11.49 -19.60
C ALA A 205 -37.12 -12.79 -19.67
N ALA A 206 -36.85 -13.63 -20.69
CA ALA A 206 -37.50 -14.95 -20.80
C ALA A 206 -37.29 -15.73 -19.48
N PRO A 207 -38.37 -16.24 -18.87
CA PRO A 207 -38.25 -16.93 -17.60
C PRO A 207 -37.43 -18.22 -17.76
N VAL A 208 -36.58 -18.49 -16.76
CA VAL A 208 -35.82 -19.70 -16.63
C VAL A 208 -36.28 -20.40 -15.37
N GLU A 209 -36.93 -21.53 -15.56
CA GLU A 209 -37.39 -22.38 -14.48
C GLU A 209 -36.27 -23.36 -14.10
N GLY A 210 -35.85 -23.34 -12.85
CA GLY A 210 -34.87 -24.27 -12.31
C GLY A 210 -35.26 -24.72 -10.91
N PRO A 211 -34.99 -25.97 -10.52
CA PRO A 211 -35.36 -26.48 -9.21
C PRO A 211 -34.53 -25.81 -8.08
N GLN A 212 -33.33 -25.31 -8.43
CA GLN A 212 -32.43 -24.73 -7.44
C GLN A 212 -32.93 -23.35 -7.00
N ARG A 213 -33.13 -23.19 -5.71
CA ARG A 213 -33.50 -21.90 -5.12
C ARG A 213 -32.27 -21.02 -4.89
N ILE A 214 -32.37 -19.75 -5.23
CA ILE A 214 -31.38 -18.73 -4.94
C ILE A 214 -31.92 -17.80 -3.85
N SER A 215 -31.22 -17.72 -2.70
CA SER A 215 -31.51 -16.70 -1.69
C SER A 215 -30.69 -15.45 -2.00
N VAL A 216 -31.38 -14.33 -2.25
CA VAL A 216 -30.75 -13.04 -2.44
C VAL A 216 -30.84 -12.23 -1.14
N ILE A 217 -29.70 -11.96 -0.52
CA ILE A 217 -29.58 -11.20 0.72
C ILE A 217 -29.39 -9.73 0.38
N VAL A 218 -30.32 -8.89 0.81
CA VAL A 218 -30.30 -7.44 0.65
C VAL A 218 -30.12 -6.81 2.03
N THR A 219 -28.94 -6.23 2.30
CA THR A 219 -28.70 -5.56 3.59
C THR A 219 -29.10 -4.09 3.52
N ALA A 220 -29.88 -3.62 4.49
CA ALA A 220 -30.39 -2.25 4.55
C ALA A 220 -30.09 -1.61 5.90
N PHE A 221 -29.77 -0.33 5.87
CA PHE A 221 -29.71 0.58 7.02
C PHE A 221 -30.03 1.99 6.56
N HIS A 222 -31.05 2.61 7.18
CA HIS A 222 -31.66 3.88 6.72
C HIS A 222 -32.05 3.82 5.24
N PRO A 223 -32.87 2.83 4.83
CA PRO A 223 -33.21 2.65 3.42
C PRO A 223 -34.10 3.79 2.88
N ASP A 224 -33.93 4.08 1.60
CA ASP A 224 -34.76 5.00 0.83
C ASP A 224 -35.43 4.28 -0.37
N GLU A 225 -35.90 5.02 -1.39
CA GLU A 225 -36.48 4.46 -2.61
C GLU A 225 -35.52 3.51 -3.36
N GLY A 226 -34.21 3.63 -3.12
CA GLY A 226 -33.21 2.70 -3.66
C GLY A 226 -33.50 1.25 -3.27
N LEU A 227 -34.02 1.00 -2.04
CA LEU A 227 -34.42 -0.35 -1.62
C LEU A 227 -35.54 -0.92 -2.50
N ILE A 228 -36.53 -0.09 -2.87
CA ILE A 228 -37.61 -0.49 -3.77
C ILE A 228 -37.03 -0.84 -5.15
N THR A 229 -36.15 0.01 -5.67
CA THR A 229 -35.45 -0.21 -6.95
C THR A 229 -34.63 -1.51 -6.92
N ALA A 230 -33.86 -1.73 -5.87
CA ALA A 230 -33.04 -2.94 -5.70
C ALA A 230 -33.90 -4.21 -5.66
N VAL A 231 -34.94 -4.25 -4.82
CA VAL A 231 -35.83 -5.42 -4.70
C VAL A 231 -36.60 -5.71 -5.99
N ARG A 232 -37.14 -4.66 -6.66
CA ARG A 232 -37.79 -4.81 -7.98
C ARG A 232 -36.84 -5.42 -9.01
N SER A 233 -35.58 -5.01 -9.04
CA SER A 233 -34.57 -5.52 -9.96
C SER A 233 -34.29 -7.01 -9.74
N ILE A 234 -34.43 -7.50 -8.52
CA ILE A 234 -34.28 -8.94 -8.19
C ILE A 234 -35.56 -9.70 -8.54
N LEU A 235 -36.74 -9.18 -8.27
CA LEU A 235 -37.99 -9.84 -8.62
C LEU A 235 -38.22 -9.96 -10.14
N SER A 236 -37.58 -9.09 -10.93
CA SER A 236 -37.61 -9.13 -12.40
C SER A 236 -36.55 -10.03 -13.04
N GLN A 237 -35.81 -10.84 -12.26
CA GLN A 237 -34.78 -11.74 -12.79
C GLN A 237 -35.40 -12.84 -13.67
N SER A 238 -34.67 -13.28 -14.72
CA SER A 238 -35.04 -14.43 -15.54
C SER A 238 -35.10 -15.72 -14.75
N TRP A 239 -34.19 -15.92 -13.77
CA TRP A 239 -34.26 -17.07 -12.86
C TRP A 239 -35.38 -16.86 -11.84
N ARG A 240 -36.45 -17.73 -11.87
CA ARG A 240 -37.69 -17.49 -11.12
C ARG A 240 -37.70 -18.04 -9.70
N ASN A 241 -36.97 -19.10 -9.43
CA ASN A 241 -36.90 -19.70 -8.10
C ASN A 241 -36.00 -18.90 -7.15
N VAL A 242 -36.49 -17.77 -6.68
CA VAL A 242 -35.76 -16.81 -5.86
C VAL A 242 -36.54 -16.50 -4.57
N GLU A 243 -35.83 -16.39 -3.46
CA GLU A 243 -36.29 -15.68 -2.26
C GLU A 243 -35.43 -14.43 -2.03
N VAL A 244 -36.03 -13.38 -1.52
CA VAL A 244 -35.36 -12.14 -1.16
C VAL A 244 -35.40 -11.94 0.33
N LEU A 245 -34.25 -11.84 0.97
CA LEU A 245 -34.11 -11.60 2.40
C LEU A 245 -33.62 -10.17 2.62
N ILE A 246 -34.51 -9.26 2.95
CA ILE A 246 -34.15 -7.92 3.39
C ILE A 246 -33.69 -8.03 4.84
N VAL A 247 -32.41 -7.72 5.08
CA VAL A 247 -31.86 -7.71 6.44
C VAL A 247 -31.66 -6.27 6.88
N ASP A 248 -32.53 -5.80 7.73
CA ASP A 248 -32.50 -4.47 8.33
C ASP A 248 -31.54 -4.44 9.53
N ASP A 249 -30.48 -3.63 9.43
CA ASP A 249 -29.44 -3.49 10.45
C ASP A 249 -29.85 -2.48 11.55
N ALA A 250 -31.07 -2.65 12.09
CA ALA A 250 -31.69 -1.82 13.13
C ALA A 250 -31.91 -0.37 12.70
N SER A 251 -32.55 -0.15 11.55
CA SER A 251 -33.03 1.18 11.18
C SER A 251 -34.06 1.71 12.16
N PRO A 252 -34.07 3.02 12.46
CA PRO A 252 -35.12 3.66 13.27
C PRO A 252 -36.52 3.52 12.66
N PRO A 253 -37.59 3.68 13.47
CA PRO A 253 -38.98 3.43 13.04
C PRO A 253 -39.47 4.29 11.86
N GLU A 254 -38.90 5.46 11.61
CA GLU A 254 -39.21 6.30 10.45
C GLU A 254 -38.94 5.62 9.12
N TYR A 255 -38.13 4.56 9.10
CA TYR A 255 -37.81 3.78 7.88
C TYR A 255 -38.76 2.56 7.71
N ASP A 256 -39.66 2.31 8.64
CA ASP A 256 -40.56 1.14 8.60
C ASP A 256 -41.46 1.15 7.38
N GLU A 257 -41.94 2.30 6.94
CA GLU A 257 -42.79 2.43 5.76
C GLU A 257 -42.11 1.87 4.52
N VAL A 258 -40.87 2.28 4.24
CA VAL A 258 -40.13 1.82 3.04
C VAL A 258 -39.80 0.33 3.15
N LEU A 259 -39.46 -0.16 4.34
CA LEU A 259 -39.22 -1.58 4.58
C LEU A 259 -40.48 -2.41 4.29
N HIS A 260 -41.64 -2.00 4.80
CA HIS A 260 -42.91 -2.68 4.56
C HIS A 260 -43.34 -2.61 3.09
N ARG A 261 -43.16 -1.47 2.42
CA ARG A 261 -43.37 -1.34 0.96
C ARG A 261 -42.50 -2.32 0.19
N ALA A 262 -41.23 -2.46 0.56
CA ALA A 262 -40.30 -3.41 -0.09
C ALA A 262 -40.75 -4.87 0.09
N VAL A 263 -41.21 -5.25 1.28
CA VAL A 263 -41.77 -6.60 1.55
C VAL A 263 -43.03 -6.85 0.73
N ALA A 264 -43.88 -5.86 0.58
CA ALA A 264 -45.13 -5.97 -0.18
C ALA A 264 -44.96 -6.16 -1.69
N LEU A 265 -43.75 -6.01 -2.23
CA LEU A 265 -43.47 -6.18 -3.66
C LEU A 265 -43.64 -7.64 -4.15
N GLY A 266 -43.57 -8.64 -3.26
CA GLY A 266 -43.76 -10.01 -3.64
C GLY A 266 -43.80 -11.02 -2.49
N PRO A 267 -44.46 -12.16 -2.67
CA PRO A 267 -44.62 -13.15 -1.59
C PRO A 267 -43.32 -13.86 -1.18
N GLY A 268 -42.28 -13.80 -2.02
CA GLY A 268 -40.95 -14.36 -1.73
C GLY A 268 -40.02 -13.35 -1.01
N VAL A 269 -40.49 -12.15 -0.64
CA VAL A 269 -39.70 -11.13 0.07
C VAL A 269 -39.97 -11.24 1.55
N ARG A 270 -38.90 -11.42 2.35
CA ARG A 270 -38.96 -11.52 3.81
C ARG A 270 -38.07 -10.49 4.47
N LEU A 271 -38.54 -9.93 5.61
CA LEU A 271 -37.76 -8.99 6.43
C LEU A 271 -37.16 -9.72 7.63
N VAL A 272 -35.86 -9.54 7.83
CA VAL A 272 -35.08 -9.98 9.00
C VAL A 272 -34.54 -8.74 9.70
N ARG A 273 -34.97 -8.47 10.94
CA ARG A 273 -34.48 -7.31 11.70
C ARG A 273 -33.39 -7.70 12.66
N GLN A 274 -32.31 -6.93 12.66
CA GLN A 274 -31.25 -6.99 13.66
C GLN A 274 -31.68 -6.24 14.93
N PRO A 275 -31.25 -6.67 16.12
CA PRO A 275 -31.61 -6.00 17.38
C PRO A 275 -30.88 -4.66 17.60
N TYR A 276 -29.71 -4.47 16.96
CA TYR A 276 -28.91 -3.26 16.97
C TYR A 276 -28.04 -3.22 15.74
N ASN A 277 -27.51 -2.04 15.37
CA ASN A 277 -26.66 -1.85 14.20
C ASN A 277 -25.28 -2.49 14.41
N GLN A 278 -24.98 -3.52 13.61
CA GLN A 278 -23.73 -4.28 13.66
C GLN A 278 -22.87 -4.12 12.40
N GLY A 279 -23.39 -3.44 11.37
CA GLY A 279 -22.74 -3.23 10.09
C GLY A 279 -23.08 -4.32 9.06
N THR A 280 -22.78 -4.00 7.81
CA THR A 280 -23.18 -4.75 6.62
C THR A 280 -22.87 -6.25 6.69
N TYR A 281 -21.68 -6.65 7.18
CA TYR A 281 -21.29 -8.06 7.14
C TYR A 281 -21.89 -8.88 8.28
N ALA A 282 -22.19 -8.28 9.41
CA ALA A 282 -23.00 -8.91 10.45
C ALA A 282 -24.45 -9.11 9.96
N ALA A 283 -25.01 -8.13 9.25
CA ALA A 283 -26.30 -8.25 8.58
C ALA A 283 -26.28 -9.35 7.48
N ARG A 284 -25.24 -9.41 6.64
CA ARG A 284 -25.08 -10.53 5.68
C ARG A 284 -25.03 -11.89 6.37
N ASN A 285 -24.33 -11.99 7.51
CA ASN A 285 -24.27 -13.22 8.30
C ASN A 285 -25.65 -13.62 8.88
N ALA A 286 -26.49 -12.66 9.27
CA ALA A 286 -27.85 -12.93 9.67
C ALA A 286 -28.71 -13.43 8.50
N GLY A 287 -28.56 -12.84 7.33
CA GLY A 287 -29.19 -13.31 6.10
C GLY A 287 -28.75 -14.73 5.71
N LEU A 288 -27.45 -15.07 5.84
CA LEU A 288 -26.95 -16.43 5.60
C LEU A 288 -27.64 -17.48 6.48
N ASN A 289 -27.94 -17.15 7.74
CA ASN A 289 -28.67 -18.04 8.64
C ASN A 289 -30.13 -18.20 8.27
N ALA A 290 -30.75 -17.15 7.74
CA ALA A 290 -32.16 -17.16 7.36
C ALA A 290 -32.41 -17.75 5.96
N ALA A 291 -31.35 -17.91 5.16
CA ALA A 291 -31.43 -18.38 3.79
C ALA A 291 -31.71 -19.87 3.67
N GLU A 292 -32.66 -20.21 2.78
CA GLU A 292 -33.06 -21.58 2.49
C GLU A 292 -32.54 -22.09 1.14
N GLY A 293 -32.11 -21.18 0.23
CA GLY A 293 -31.67 -21.51 -1.11
C GLY A 293 -30.41 -22.37 -1.15
N GLU A 294 -30.25 -23.13 -2.24
CA GLU A 294 -29.01 -23.86 -2.53
C GLU A 294 -27.84 -22.92 -2.87
N PHE A 295 -28.18 -21.79 -3.47
CA PHE A 295 -27.24 -20.73 -3.80
C PHE A 295 -27.56 -19.47 -3.01
N ILE A 296 -26.50 -18.77 -2.63
CA ILE A 296 -26.59 -17.44 -2.01
C ILE A 296 -26.08 -16.40 -3.00
N ALA A 297 -26.82 -15.31 -3.13
CA ALA A 297 -26.42 -14.10 -3.83
C ALA A 297 -26.59 -12.88 -2.93
N PHE A 298 -25.91 -11.78 -3.23
CA PHE A 298 -26.04 -10.53 -2.52
C PHE A 298 -26.51 -9.42 -3.45
N GLN A 299 -27.16 -8.43 -2.87
CA GLN A 299 -27.58 -7.19 -3.50
C GLN A 299 -27.41 -6.06 -2.49
N ASP A 300 -26.74 -4.96 -2.88
CA ASP A 300 -26.75 -3.75 -2.07
C ASP A 300 -28.11 -3.05 -2.21
N SER A 301 -28.59 -2.42 -1.15
CA SER A 301 -29.96 -1.87 -1.07
C SER A 301 -30.21 -0.67 -1.97
N ASP A 302 -29.17 -0.15 -2.62
CA ASP A 302 -29.21 1.04 -3.48
C ASP A 302 -28.75 0.77 -4.93
N ASP A 303 -28.50 -0.51 -5.29
CA ASP A 303 -28.02 -0.91 -6.62
C ASP A 303 -29.16 -1.52 -7.48
N TRP A 304 -28.99 -1.48 -8.80
CA TRP A 304 -29.89 -2.13 -9.75
C TRP A 304 -29.20 -3.30 -10.43
N SER A 305 -29.88 -4.46 -10.46
CA SER A 305 -29.39 -5.67 -11.10
C SER A 305 -30.03 -5.91 -12.47
N HIS A 306 -29.18 -6.21 -13.46
CA HIS A 306 -29.65 -6.62 -14.79
C HIS A 306 -30.52 -7.89 -14.72
N PRO A 307 -31.65 -7.99 -15.45
CA PRO A 307 -32.61 -9.10 -15.37
C PRO A 307 -32.03 -10.52 -15.57
N ARG A 308 -30.90 -10.65 -16.22
CA ARG A 308 -30.23 -11.93 -16.45
C ARG A 308 -29.06 -12.21 -15.50
N ARG A 309 -28.85 -11.38 -14.48
CA ARG A 309 -27.68 -11.53 -13.59
C ARG A 309 -27.66 -12.91 -12.92
N LEU A 310 -28.73 -13.30 -12.26
CA LEU A 310 -28.77 -14.55 -11.48
C LEU A 310 -28.63 -15.78 -12.39
N GLU A 311 -29.31 -15.79 -13.55
CA GLU A 311 -29.18 -16.83 -14.55
C GLU A 311 -27.73 -17.02 -15.01
N LEU A 312 -27.07 -15.93 -15.40
CA LEU A 312 -25.70 -15.97 -15.93
C LEU A 312 -24.67 -16.37 -14.85
N GLN A 313 -24.94 -16.06 -13.60
CA GLN A 313 -24.07 -16.43 -12.48
C GLN A 313 -24.26 -17.87 -12.02
N VAL A 314 -25.48 -18.39 -11.98
CA VAL A 314 -25.73 -19.76 -11.50
C VAL A 314 -25.37 -20.82 -12.53
N ARG A 315 -25.52 -20.52 -13.83
CA ARG A 315 -25.27 -21.46 -14.94
C ARG A 315 -23.87 -22.11 -14.88
N PRO A 316 -22.76 -21.41 -14.77
CA PRO A 316 -21.42 -22.03 -14.67
C PRO A 316 -21.29 -22.98 -13.48
N MET A 317 -21.98 -22.70 -12.37
CA MET A 317 -21.97 -23.57 -11.20
C MET A 317 -22.80 -24.83 -11.45
N LEU A 318 -23.95 -24.74 -12.14
CA LEU A 318 -24.76 -25.90 -12.51
C LEU A 318 -24.04 -26.82 -13.49
N GLU A 319 -23.33 -26.26 -14.45
CA GLU A 319 -22.55 -26.98 -15.46
C GLU A 319 -21.29 -27.66 -14.91
N ASN A 320 -20.70 -27.10 -13.85
CA ASN A 320 -19.44 -27.57 -13.26
C ASN A 320 -19.44 -27.49 -11.73
N SER A 321 -19.51 -28.63 -11.07
CA SER A 321 -19.52 -28.74 -9.62
C SER A 321 -18.24 -28.25 -8.94
N ARG A 322 -17.12 -28.11 -9.67
CA ARG A 322 -15.85 -27.54 -9.16
C ARG A 322 -15.90 -26.03 -9.01
N ILE A 323 -16.87 -25.36 -9.67
CA ILE A 323 -17.08 -23.92 -9.49
C ILE A 323 -17.98 -23.75 -8.27
N VAL A 324 -17.42 -23.16 -7.21
CA VAL A 324 -18.12 -22.96 -5.93
C VAL A 324 -18.75 -21.56 -5.82
N ALA A 325 -18.21 -20.60 -6.57
CA ALA A 325 -18.70 -19.23 -6.56
C ALA A 325 -18.51 -18.52 -7.91
N THR A 326 -19.32 -17.50 -8.16
CA THR A 326 -19.22 -16.62 -9.32
C THR A 326 -19.30 -15.15 -8.90
N THR A 327 -18.69 -14.28 -9.70
CA THR A 327 -18.74 -12.82 -9.57
C THR A 327 -18.92 -12.18 -10.94
N THR A 328 -19.38 -10.92 -10.99
CA THR A 328 -19.58 -10.17 -12.24
C THR A 328 -19.01 -8.75 -12.12
N ASP A 329 -18.94 -8.06 -13.24
CA ASP A 329 -18.70 -6.63 -13.27
C ASP A 329 -19.99 -5.81 -13.10
N GLY A 330 -19.84 -4.58 -12.62
CA GLY A 330 -20.87 -3.56 -12.57
C GLY A 330 -20.39 -2.23 -13.12
N LEU A 331 -21.34 -1.40 -13.54
CA LEU A 331 -21.12 0.00 -13.91
C LEU A 331 -21.43 0.89 -12.72
N ALA A 332 -20.47 1.68 -12.29
CA ALA A 332 -20.69 2.68 -11.24
C ALA A 332 -21.23 3.97 -11.87
N VAL A 333 -22.41 4.40 -11.47
CA VAL A 333 -23.10 5.58 -11.98
C VAL A 333 -23.63 6.45 -10.84
N THR A 334 -23.79 7.76 -11.10
CA THR A 334 -24.47 8.66 -10.15
C THR A 334 -25.99 8.45 -10.17
N GLU A 335 -26.72 9.11 -9.29
CA GLU A 335 -28.21 9.16 -9.32
C GLU A 335 -28.76 9.71 -10.64
N GLN A 336 -28.01 10.57 -11.30
CA GLN A 336 -28.30 11.12 -12.62
C GLN A 336 -27.80 10.22 -13.76
N LEU A 337 -27.33 9.00 -13.46
CA LEU A 337 -26.76 8.03 -14.41
C LEU A 337 -25.52 8.55 -15.14
N LEU A 338 -24.67 9.35 -14.47
CA LEU A 338 -23.38 9.78 -15.00
C LEU A 338 -22.32 8.69 -14.78
N LEU A 339 -21.51 8.44 -15.82
CA LEU A 339 -20.47 7.42 -15.88
C LEU A 339 -19.09 7.95 -15.49
N THR A 340 -18.82 9.23 -15.80
CA THR A 340 -17.49 9.83 -15.72
C THR A 340 -17.02 9.96 -14.29
N ARG A 341 -15.88 9.31 -14.05
CA ARG A 341 -15.10 9.41 -12.80
C ARG A 341 -13.63 9.61 -13.17
N PRO A 342 -13.02 10.76 -12.82
CA PRO A 342 -11.64 11.04 -13.19
C PRO A 342 -10.67 9.94 -12.77
N ALA A 343 -9.87 9.44 -13.73
CA ALA A 343 -8.88 8.37 -13.59
C ALA A 343 -9.41 7.01 -13.10
N VAL A 344 -10.73 6.79 -13.09
CA VAL A 344 -11.35 5.51 -12.70
C VAL A 344 -12.03 4.87 -13.92
N ARG A 345 -11.82 3.57 -14.14
CA ARG A 345 -12.52 2.82 -15.18
C ARG A 345 -14.00 2.67 -14.83
N ARG A 346 -14.90 2.78 -15.84
CA ARG A 346 -16.35 2.64 -15.65
C ARG A 346 -16.77 1.25 -15.17
N GLY A 347 -16.34 0.21 -15.88
CA GLY A 347 -16.56 -1.18 -15.51
C GLY A 347 -15.59 -1.62 -14.42
N ARG A 348 -16.10 -2.21 -13.37
CA ARG A 348 -15.27 -2.71 -12.30
C ARG A 348 -15.80 -4.03 -11.76
N PHE A 349 -14.90 -4.85 -11.28
CA PHE A 349 -15.24 -5.98 -10.43
C PHE A 349 -16.20 -5.54 -9.31
N ASN A 350 -17.35 -6.19 -9.25
CA ASN A 350 -18.38 -5.92 -8.23
C ASN A 350 -18.32 -7.00 -7.13
N PRO A 351 -17.71 -6.72 -5.97
CA PRO A 351 -17.65 -7.71 -4.88
C PRO A 351 -19.03 -8.08 -4.34
N SER A 352 -20.01 -7.15 -4.40
CA SER A 352 -21.40 -7.40 -3.98
C SER A 352 -22.16 -8.31 -4.94
N SER A 353 -21.62 -8.58 -6.15
CA SER A 353 -22.20 -9.57 -7.07
C SER A 353 -21.92 -11.01 -6.67
N LEU A 354 -21.16 -11.27 -5.62
CA LEU A 354 -20.81 -12.63 -5.20
C LEU A 354 -22.04 -13.56 -5.12
N MET A 355 -21.97 -14.68 -5.84
CA MET A 355 -22.91 -15.80 -5.72
C MET A 355 -22.13 -17.07 -5.43
N PHE A 356 -22.63 -17.94 -4.52
CA PHE A 356 -21.93 -19.18 -4.17
C PHE A 356 -22.87 -20.32 -3.75
N ARG A 357 -22.35 -21.55 -3.77
CA ARG A 357 -23.03 -22.75 -3.26
C ARG A 357 -23.09 -22.71 -1.73
N ARG A 358 -24.27 -22.55 -1.15
CA ARG A 358 -24.46 -22.33 0.30
C ARG A 358 -23.80 -23.43 1.13
N GLN A 359 -24.20 -24.66 0.99
CA GLN A 359 -23.74 -25.74 1.86
C GLN A 359 -22.24 -25.95 1.77
N VAL A 360 -21.71 -26.06 0.54
CA VAL A 360 -20.28 -26.29 0.26
C VAL A 360 -19.40 -25.22 0.91
N VAL A 361 -19.79 -23.94 0.79
CA VAL A 361 -19.00 -22.83 1.29
C VAL A 361 -19.16 -22.67 2.80
N MET A 362 -20.40 -22.73 3.31
CA MET A 362 -20.66 -22.53 4.74
C MET A 362 -20.02 -23.60 5.62
N ASP A 363 -20.03 -24.88 5.20
CA ASP A 363 -19.44 -25.97 5.96
C ASP A 363 -17.91 -25.83 6.11
N ARG A 364 -17.26 -25.26 5.10
CA ARG A 364 -15.80 -25.25 5.06
C ARG A 364 -15.17 -23.94 5.48
N ILE A 365 -15.76 -22.81 5.13
CA ILE A 365 -15.19 -21.49 5.46
C ILE A 365 -16.06 -20.66 6.41
N GLY A 366 -17.33 -21.05 6.60
CA GLY A 366 -18.24 -20.36 7.53
C GLY A 366 -18.67 -18.97 7.04
N TYR A 367 -18.68 -18.03 7.95
CA TYR A 367 -19.28 -16.70 7.81
C TYR A 367 -18.27 -15.63 7.36
N PHE A 368 -18.79 -14.46 6.92
CA PHE A 368 -17.99 -13.25 6.76
C PHE A 368 -17.38 -12.83 8.08
N ASP A 369 -16.22 -12.20 8.03
CA ASP A 369 -15.70 -11.47 9.18
C ASP A 369 -16.66 -10.31 9.50
N PRO A 370 -17.23 -10.23 10.73
CA PRO A 370 -18.25 -9.25 11.09
C PRO A 370 -17.65 -7.86 11.33
N VAL A 371 -16.96 -7.34 10.32
CA VAL A 371 -16.51 -5.94 10.27
C VAL A 371 -17.52 -5.10 9.51
N ARG A 372 -17.45 -3.78 9.66
CA ARG A 372 -18.42 -2.88 9.05
C ARG A 372 -18.19 -2.67 7.54
N LYS A 373 -16.94 -2.88 7.06
CA LYS A 373 -16.53 -2.61 5.67
C LYS A 373 -15.50 -3.62 5.19
N ALA A 374 -15.44 -3.89 3.88
CA ALA A 374 -14.37 -4.59 3.16
C ALA A 374 -14.22 -6.11 3.37
N ALA A 375 -15.15 -6.79 4.06
CA ALA A 375 -15.04 -8.24 4.25
C ALA A 375 -15.48 -9.07 3.03
N ASP A 376 -16.09 -8.48 2.01
CA ASP A 376 -16.36 -9.15 0.73
C ASP A 376 -15.07 -9.63 0.05
N SER A 377 -14.07 -8.77 -0.03
CA SER A 377 -12.77 -9.12 -0.62
C SER A 377 -12.03 -10.18 0.20
N GLU A 378 -12.14 -10.12 1.53
CA GLU A 378 -11.63 -11.16 2.42
C GLU A 378 -12.33 -12.50 2.12
N TYR A 379 -13.67 -12.52 2.09
CA TYR A 379 -14.44 -13.74 1.91
C TYR A 379 -14.18 -14.41 0.55
N ILE A 380 -14.13 -13.63 -0.53
CA ILE A 380 -13.77 -14.10 -1.87
C ILE A 380 -12.34 -14.64 -1.90
N GLY A 381 -11.39 -13.93 -1.28
CA GLY A 381 -9.99 -14.36 -1.19
C GLY A 381 -9.84 -15.66 -0.39
N ARG A 382 -10.62 -15.83 0.69
CA ARG A 382 -10.65 -17.06 1.48
C ARG A 382 -11.20 -18.25 0.70
N MET A 383 -12.27 -18.05 -0.09
CA MET A 383 -12.74 -19.09 -1.04
C MET A 383 -11.64 -19.52 -1.99
N ARG A 384 -10.91 -18.56 -2.59
CA ARG A 384 -9.80 -18.85 -3.50
C ARG A 384 -8.67 -19.61 -2.81
N ALA A 385 -8.33 -19.24 -1.58
CA ALA A 385 -7.30 -19.93 -0.80
C ALA A 385 -7.66 -21.38 -0.47
N VAL A 386 -8.97 -21.69 -0.32
CA VAL A 386 -9.46 -23.04 0.01
C VAL A 386 -9.71 -23.91 -1.20
N TYR A 387 -10.36 -23.35 -2.23
CA TYR A 387 -10.85 -24.11 -3.38
C TYR A 387 -9.99 -23.91 -4.63
N GLY A 388 -9.04 -22.95 -4.60
CA GLY A 388 -8.22 -22.56 -5.74
C GLY A 388 -8.84 -21.43 -6.58
N GLU A 389 -8.00 -20.70 -7.30
CA GLU A 389 -8.41 -19.53 -8.10
C GLU A 389 -9.53 -19.84 -9.10
N ARG A 390 -9.47 -21.02 -9.75
CA ARG A 390 -10.44 -21.42 -10.78
C ARG A 390 -11.82 -21.80 -10.23
N ALA A 391 -11.94 -22.03 -8.94
CA ALA A 391 -13.21 -22.38 -8.30
C ALA A 391 -14.10 -21.15 -8.04
N VAL A 392 -13.52 -19.95 -8.03
CA VAL A 392 -14.26 -18.67 -7.97
C VAL A 392 -14.18 -18.01 -9.35
N ARG A 393 -15.18 -18.28 -10.18
CA ARG A 393 -15.18 -17.83 -11.57
C ARG A 393 -15.73 -16.42 -11.70
N HIS A 394 -15.01 -15.56 -12.38
CA HIS A 394 -15.56 -14.31 -12.88
C HIS A 394 -16.34 -14.58 -14.17
N VAL A 395 -17.60 -14.17 -14.23
CA VAL A 395 -18.43 -14.32 -15.42
C VAL A 395 -18.05 -13.22 -16.40
N GLU A 396 -17.34 -13.60 -17.45
CA GLU A 396 -16.95 -12.70 -18.54
C GLU A 396 -18.19 -12.33 -19.35
N SER A 397 -18.74 -11.18 -19.12
CA SER A 397 -19.87 -10.60 -19.83
C SER A 397 -19.77 -9.07 -19.80
N ALA A 398 -20.68 -8.39 -20.51
CA ALA A 398 -20.94 -7.00 -20.23
C ALA A 398 -21.42 -6.86 -18.78
N PRO A 399 -21.29 -5.65 -18.16
CA PRO A 399 -21.70 -5.43 -16.77
C PRO A 399 -23.14 -5.84 -16.50
N LEU A 400 -23.37 -6.49 -15.35
CA LEU A 400 -24.69 -7.03 -14.94
C LEU A 400 -25.31 -6.31 -13.74
N ALA A 401 -24.75 -5.17 -13.37
CA ALA A 401 -25.30 -4.29 -12.34
C ALA A 401 -25.00 -2.83 -12.65
N LEU A 402 -25.88 -1.92 -12.23
CA LEU A 402 -25.62 -0.51 -12.07
C LEU A 402 -25.41 -0.26 -10.56
N ILE A 403 -24.22 0.23 -10.23
CA ILE A 403 -23.80 0.49 -8.85
C ILE A 403 -24.00 1.98 -8.58
N ARG A 404 -24.87 2.29 -7.62
CA ARG A 404 -25.18 3.69 -7.27
C ARG A 404 -24.01 4.36 -6.57
N LEU A 405 -23.63 5.53 -7.02
CA LEU A 405 -22.62 6.37 -6.38
C LEU A 405 -23.33 7.48 -5.58
N SER A 406 -23.77 7.14 -4.38
CA SER A 406 -24.34 8.12 -3.46
C SER A 406 -23.24 8.89 -2.71
N LEU A 407 -23.56 10.08 -2.16
CA LEU A 407 -22.67 10.84 -1.28
C LEU A 407 -22.34 10.08 0.02
N GLY A 408 -23.24 9.22 0.46
CA GLY A 408 -23.09 8.36 1.65
C GLY A 408 -22.36 7.04 1.42
N SER A 409 -21.93 6.74 0.18
CA SER A 409 -21.26 5.48 -0.16
C SER A 409 -20.01 5.23 0.69
N LEU A 410 -19.99 4.13 1.43
CA LEU A 410 -18.89 3.72 2.33
C LEU A 410 -17.53 3.57 1.62
N SER A 411 -17.54 3.27 0.33
CA SER A 411 -16.32 3.06 -0.45
C SER A 411 -15.80 4.33 -1.14
N ARG A 412 -16.63 5.34 -1.38
CA ARG A 412 -16.28 6.50 -2.20
C ARG A 412 -15.19 7.39 -1.59
N SER A 413 -15.24 7.60 -0.27
CA SER A 413 -14.23 8.39 0.45
C SER A 413 -12.94 7.61 0.72
N GLU A 414 -13.00 6.28 0.70
CA GLU A 414 -11.91 5.40 1.11
C GLU A 414 -11.14 4.76 -0.04
N ILE A 415 -11.70 4.78 -1.26
CA ILE A 415 -11.06 4.24 -2.48
C ILE A 415 -11.11 5.30 -3.56
N ARG A 416 -9.95 5.86 -3.90
CA ARG A 416 -9.75 6.83 -4.97
C ARG A 416 -8.74 6.30 -5.98
N ALA A 417 -8.62 6.94 -7.13
CA ALA A 417 -7.56 6.60 -8.08
C ALA A 417 -6.18 6.66 -7.39
N TYR A 418 -5.43 5.58 -7.46
CA TYR A 418 -4.11 5.36 -6.85
C TYR A 418 -4.05 5.44 -5.31
N TRP A 419 -5.13 5.75 -4.61
CA TRP A 419 -5.17 5.85 -3.16
C TRP A 419 -6.27 4.98 -2.54
N MET A 420 -5.99 4.41 -1.39
CA MET A 420 -6.92 3.66 -0.55
C MET A 420 -6.66 3.99 0.91
N HIS A 421 -7.71 4.09 1.70
CA HIS A 421 -7.62 4.38 3.12
C HIS A 421 -6.68 3.38 3.82
N PRO A 422 -5.75 3.84 4.69
CA PRO A 422 -4.77 2.98 5.36
C PRO A 422 -5.37 1.77 6.09
N ALA A 423 -6.55 1.92 6.70
CA ALA A 423 -7.22 0.81 7.39
C ALA A 423 -7.61 -0.34 6.44
N ARG A 424 -8.05 -0.04 5.20
CA ARG A 424 -8.32 -1.08 4.21
C ARG A 424 -7.05 -1.79 3.75
N VAL A 425 -5.96 -1.04 3.64
CA VAL A 425 -4.65 -1.61 3.27
C VAL A 425 -4.15 -2.54 4.38
N ALA A 426 -4.21 -2.10 5.65
CA ALA A 426 -3.82 -2.89 6.81
C ALA A 426 -4.65 -4.17 6.94
N TYR A 427 -5.97 -4.05 6.81
CA TYR A 427 -6.89 -5.19 6.83
C TYR A 427 -6.57 -6.20 5.72
N SER A 428 -6.36 -5.70 4.49
CA SER A 428 -6.03 -6.59 3.37
C SER A 428 -4.68 -7.29 3.55
N SER A 429 -3.68 -6.60 4.08
CA SER A 429 -2.38 -7.19 4.44
C SER A 429 -2.55 -8.32 5.48
N ALA A 430 -3.35 -8.06 6.51
CA ALA A 430 -3.56 -8.99 7.61
C ALA A 430 -4.26 -10.29 7.17
N TYR A 431 -5.38 -10.19 6.43
CA TYR A 431 -6.08 -11.39 5.98
C TYR A 431 -5.35 -12.11 4.84
N GLN A 432 -4.64 -11.41 3.94
CA GLN A 432 -3.84 -12.06 2.88
C GLN A 432 -2.73 -12.93 3.47
N HIS A 433 -2.06 -12.47 4.53
CA HIS A 433 -1.10 -13.30 5.25
C HIS A 433 -1.74 -14.59 5.77
N TRP A 434 -2.97 -14.51 6.32
CA TRP A 434 -3.71 -15.69 6.77
C TRP A 434 -4.15 -16.56 5.59
N HIS A 435 -4.62 -16.00 4.48
CA HIS A 435 -5.01 -16.74 3.26
C HIS A 435 -3.83 -17.52 2.68
N ASN A 436 -2.64 -16.96 2.67
CA ASN A 436 -1.43 -17.67 2.24
C ASN A 436 -1.15 -18.89 3.12
N ARG A 437 -1.39 -18.79 4.44
CA ARG A 437 -1.28 -19.92 5.36
C ARG A 437 -2.37 -20.97 5.16
N ILE A 438 -3.58 -20.57 4.78
CA ILE A 438 -4.65 -21.51 4.40
C ILE A 438 -4.25 -22.26 3.14
N ALA A 439 -3.79 -21.55 2.10
CA ALA A 439 -3.34 -22.16 0.84
C ALA A 439 -2.17 -23.13 1.06
N ALA A 440 -1.26 -22.81 1.97
CA ALA A 440 -0.17 -23.68 2.41
C ALA A 440 -0.64 -24.80 3.38
N ARG A 441 -1.94 -24.90 3.71
CA ARG A 441 -2.54 -25.90 4.62
C ARG A 441 -2.03 -25.86 6.07
N VAL A 442 -1.51 -24.69 6.51
CA VAL A 442 -1.00 -24.49 7.88
C VAL A 442 -1.94 -23.64 8.75
N ALA A 443 -3.12 -23.26 8.23
CA ALA A 443 -4.15 -22.55 8.96
C ALA A 443 -5.55 -23.08 8.60
N LYS A 444 -6.48 -23.03 9.57
CA LYS A 444 -7.89 -23.39 9.36
C LYS A 444 -8.62 -22.22 8.68
N PRO A 445 -9.50 -22.48 7.67
CA PRO A 445 -10.20 -21.43 6.94
C PRO A 445 -11.53 -21.01 7.58
N TYR A 446 -12.09 -21.82 8.48
CA TYR A 446 -13.43 -21.61 9.04
C TYR A 446 -13.49 -20.39 9.95
N ARG A 447 -14.51 -19.54 9.75
CA ARG A 447 -14.83 -18.40 10.61
C ARG A 447 -16.22 -18.56 11.21
N PRO A 448 -16.36 -18.49 12.55
CA PRO A 448 -17.66 -18.52 13.20
C PRO A 448 -18.41 -17.20 12.97
N ARG A 449 -19.73 -17.24 13.19
CA ARG A 449 -20.64 -16.11 12.95
C ARG A 449 -20.31 -14.88 13.81
N ASP A 450 -19.95 -15.11 15.05
CA ASP A 450 -19.65 -14.08 16.06
C ASP A 450 -18.28 -13.41 15.88
N GLY A 451 -17.46 -13.91 14.93
CA GLY A 451 -16.12 -13.40 14.70
C GLY A 451 -15.11 -13.79 15.77
N ALA A 452 -15.45 -14.75 16.67
CA ALA A 452 -14.50 -15.23 17.67
C ALA A 452 -13.22 -15.80 17.04
N ASP A 453 -12.13 -15.81 17.82
CA ASP A 453 -10.82 -16.35 17.43
C ASP A 453 -10.32 -15.87 16.07
N ARG A 454 -10.39 -14.55 15.84
CA ARG A 454 -9.95 -13.95 14.58
C ARG A 454 -8.44 -14.14 14.37
N PRO A 455 -8.01 -14.81 13.26
CA PRO A 455 -6.63 -15.18 13.02
C PRO A 455 -5.78 -14.06 12.40
N PHE A 456 -6.30 -12.86 12.30
CA PHE A 456 -5.64 -11.68 11.75
C PHE A 456 -6.13 -10.40 12.43
N ALA A 457 -5.29 -9.37 12.41
CA ALA A 457 -5.60 -8.07 12.98
C ALA A 457 -6.65 -7.31 12.16
N VAL A 458 -7.49 -6.54 12.84
CA VAL A 458 -8.48 -5.66 12.20
C VAL A 458 -8.32 -4.25 12.76
N PRO A 459 -8.12 -3.25 11.90
CA PRO A 459 -8.10 -1.85 12.32
C PRO A 459 -9.44 -1.38 12.93
N ASP A 460 -9.35 -0.52 13.92
CA ASP A 460 -10.53 -0.01 14.64
C ASP A 460 -11.50 0.74 13.72
N HIS A 461 -10.99 1.47 12.72
CA HIS A 461 -11.79 2.12 11.69
C HIS A 461 -12.77 1.19 10.96
N LEU A 462 -12.47 -0.12 10.89
CA LEU A 462 -13.35 -1.12 10.28
C LEU A 462 -14.23 -1.85 11.30
N ARG A 463 -13.95 -1.74 12.61
CA ARG A 463 -14.67 -2.42 13.69
C ARG A 463 -15.80 -1.56 14.25
N TYR A 464 -15.55 -0.26 14.43
CA TYR A 464 -16.47 0.64 15.13
C TYR A 464 -17.32 1.46 14.16
N ALA A 465 -18.51 1.86 14.60
CA ALA A 465 -19.36 2.78 13.86
C ALA A 465 -18.74 4.20 13.84
N ARG A 466 -19.15 4.99 12.86
CA ARG A 466 -18.77 6.41 12.81
C ARG A 466 -19.38 7.12 14.03
N GLY A 467 -18.51 7.71 14.86
CA GLY A 467 -18.91 8.37 16.12
C GLY A 467 -18.79 7.50 17.37
N GLU A 468 -18.58 6.19 17.26
CA GLU A 468 -18.12 5.38 18.39
C GLU A 468 -16.66 5.73 18.66
N ALA A 469 -16.34 6.03 19.91
CA ALA A 469 -14.96 6.22 20.32
C ALA A 469 -14.32 4.86 20.59
N PRO A 470 -13.37 4.39 19.77
CA PRO A 470 -12.62 3.20 20.11
C PRO A 470 -11.81 3.46 21.39
N PRO A 471 -11.48 2.40 22.15
CA PRO A 471 -10.53 2.53 23.24
C PRO A 471 -9.26 3.18 22.69
N ARG A 472 -8.73 4.22 23.37
CA ARG A 472 -7.45 4.81 23.00
C ARG A 472 -6.33 3.89 23.49
N PRO A 473 -5.69 3.11 22.62
CA PRO A 473 -4.60 2.26 23.04
C PRO A 473 -3.40 3.14 23.39
N GLU A 474 -2.73 2.78 24.48
CA GLU A 474 -1.45 3.35 24.87
C GLU A 474 -0.36 2.34 24.55
N TYR A 475 0.74 2.82 23.98
CA TYR A 475 1.92 2.02 23.73
C TYR A 475 3.13 2.57 24.46
N ASP A 476 4.00 1.67 24.91
CA ASP A 476 5.27 2.06 25.48
C ASP A 476 6.23 2.48 24.35
N VAL A 477 6.24 1.73 23.25
CA VAL A 477 7.07 2.00 22.09
C VAL A 477 6.29 1.81 20.79
N VAL A 478 6.34 2.81 19.89
CA VAL A 478 5.90 2.67 18.51
C VAL A 478 7.12 2.75 17.59
N LEU A 479 7.30 1.78 16.69
CA LEU A 479 8.35 1.81 15.68
C LEU A 479 7.75 2.26 14.34
N ALA A 480 8.20 3.41 13.83
CA ALA A 480 7.83 3.93 12.52
C ALA A 480 8.89 3.59 11.47
N GLY A 481 8.47 3.16 10.28
CA GLY A 481 9.37 2.81 9.18
C GLY A 481 8.65 2.28 7.96
N ASP A 482 9.39 1.99 6.90
CA ASP A 482 8.85 1.33 5.72
C ASP A 482 8.90 -0.20 5.89
N TRP A 483 7.76 -0.77 6.24
CA TRP A 483 7.63 -2.18 6.59
C TRP A 483 7.21 -3.08 5.42
N ARG A 484 7.32 -2.61 4.17
CA ARG A 484 6.98 -3.38 2.96
C ARG A 484 8.08 -4.36 2.55
N PHE A 485 9.33 -4.03 2.84
CA PHE A 485 10.51 -4.75 2.40
C PHE A 485 11.32 -5.24 3.59
N LEU A 486 12.13 -6.29 3.38
CA LEU A 486 13.06 -6.83 4.39
C LEU A 486 14.48 -6.51 3.95
N GLN A 487 14.99 -5.40 4.44
CA GLN A 487 16.40 -5.01 4.31
C GLN A 487 17.05 -5.01 5.70
N GLY A 488 18.32 -4.68 5.81
CA GLY A 488 19.05 -4.67 7.09
C GLY A 488 18.30 -3.97 8.23
N PRO A 489 17.84 -2.72 8.06
CA PRO A 489 17.12 -1.98 9.10
C PRO A 489 15.81 -2.65 9.54
N GLN A 490 15.02 -3.21 8.60
CA GLN A 490 13.76 -3.89 8.93
C GLN A 490 13.98 -5.22 9.63
N LEU A 491 14.99 -5.99 9.23
CA LEU A 491 15.36 -7.24 9.90
C LEU A 491 15.77 -6.98 11.35
N SER A 492 16.55 -5.93 11.57
CA SER A 492 16.95 -5.48 12.91
C SER A 492 15.76 -5.05 13.75
N ALA A 493 14.87 -4.27 13.17
CA ALA A 493 13.65 -3.82 13.84
C ALA A 493 12.73 -4.99 14.25
N ILE A 494 12.71 -6.10 13.51
CA ILE A 494 11.95 -7.30 13.89
C ILE A 494 12.52 -7.91 15.18
N ASP A 495 13.85 -8.04 15.30
CA ASP A 495 14.49 -8.54 16.50
C ASP A 495 14.29 -7.57 17.69
N GLU A 496 14.37 -6.26 17.45
CA GLU A 496 14.08 -5.20 18.41
C GLU A 496 12.63 -5.28 18.93
N MET A 497 11.65 -5.36 18.04
CA MET A 497 10.23 -5.49 18.40
C MET A 497 9.96 -6.73 19.26
N GLN A 498 10.57 -7.86 18.89
CA GLN A 498 10.42 -9.10 19.65
C GLN A 498 11.05 -9.00 21.03
N ALA A 499 12.26 -8.45 21.14
CA ALA A 499 12.95 -8.28 22.40
C ALA A 499 12.18 -7.33 23.35
N LEU A 500 11.68 -6.20 22.84
CA LEU A 500 10.86 -5.26 23.61
C LEU A 500 9.55 -5.93 24.10
N ALA A 501 8.86 -6.66 23.20
CA ALA A 501 7.64 -7.37 23.55
C ALA A 501 7.86 -8.52 24.55
N ASP A 502 8.99 -9.24 24.46
CA ASP A 502 9.38 -10.30 25.40
C ASP A 502 9.71 -9.72 26.80
N ARG A 503 10.16 -8.47 26.86
CA ARG A 503 10.34 -7.72 28.12
C ARG A 503 9.01 -7.24 28.73
N GLY A 504 7.90 -7.39 28.03
CA GLY A 504 6.56 -7.00 28.49
C GLY A 504 6.16 -5.59 28.12
N LEU A 505 6.94 -4.88 27.28
CA LEU A 505 6.54 -3.56 26.77
C LEU A 505 5.42 -3.70 25.71
N ARG A 506 4.49 -2.75 25.73
CA ARG A 506 3.44 -2.65 24.70
C ARG A 506 4.03 -1.99 23.45
N VAL A 507 4.31 -2.80 22.46
CA VAL A 507 4.97 -2.39 21.20
C VAL A 507 3.97 -2.32 20.06
N ALA A 508 4.10 -1.33 19.19
CA ALA A 508 3.36 -1.25 17.93
C ALA A 508 4.24 -0.80 16.76
N VAL A 509 3.74 -1.00 15.54
CA VAL A 509 4.35 -0.47 14.31
C VAL A 509 3.45 0.57 13.66
N LEU A 510 4.07 1.65 13.17
CA LEU A 510 3.48 2.62 12.26
C LEU A 510 4.17 2.48 10.90
N HIS A 511 3.40 2.20 9.83
CA HIS A 511 3.97 2.16 8.49
C HIS A 511 4.04 3.56 7.88
N VAL A 512 5.26 3.97 7.54
CA VAL A 512 5.56 5.20 6.80
C VAL A 512 6.29 4.80 5.51
N GLU A 513 5.62 4.99 4.38
CA GLU A 513 6.15 4.58 3.08
C GLU A 513 7.30 5.49 2.63
N SER A 514 8.48 4.92 2.34
CA SER A 514 9.61 5.65 1.75
C SER A 514 9.43 5.83 0.24
N LEU A 515 9.84 6.99 -0.27
CA LEU A 515 9.84 7.27 -1.71
C LEU A 515 10.91 6.48 -2.47
N ARG A 516 12.07 6.23 -1.87
CA ARG A 516 13.22 5.63 -2.58
C ARG A 516 12.90 4.30 -3.29
N PRO A 517 12.21 3.33 -2.67
CA PRO A 517 11.73 2.16 -3.40
C PRO A 517 10.44 2.48 -4.17
N MET A 518 10.55 3.29 -5.22
CA MET A 518 9.40 3.68 -6.04
C MET A 518 8.69 2.47 -6.62
N ALA A 519 7.46 2.25 -6.19
CA ALA A 519 6.67 1.13 -6.63
C ALA A 519 5.31 1.59 -7.17
N ARG A 520 4.98 1.17 -8.39
CA ARG A 520 3.67 1.45 -8.99
C ARG A 520 2.52 0.80 -8.22
N ARG A 521 2.77 -0.37 -7.63
CA ARG A 521 1.79 -1.14 -6.84
C ARG A 521 2.01 -0.91 -5.35
N ARG A 522 0.94 -1.07 -4.58
CA ARG A 522 1.04 -1.21 -3.14
C ARG A 522 1.57 -2.59 -2.80
N TYR A 523 2.34 -2.62 -1.73
CA TYR A 523 2.78 -3.85 -1.09
C TYR A 523 2.16 -3.94 0.30
N ALA A 524 1.86 -5.17 0.72
CA ALA A 524 1.49 -5.50 2.09
C ALA A 524 2.68 -5.29 3.04
N LEU A 525 2.45 -5.34 4.34
CA LEU A 525 3.54 -5.46 5.31
C LEU A 525 4.32 -6.75 5.04
N ALA A 526 5.63 -6.69 5.23
CA ALA A 526 6.48 -7.87 5.12
C ALA A 526 5.99 -8.99 6.06
N ASN A 527 6.03 -10.23 5.56
CA ASN A 527 5.45 -11.39 6.25
C ASN A 527 5.87 -11.56 7.72
N PRO A 528 7.15 -11.39 8.13
CA PRO A 528 7.52 -11.52 9.53
C PRO A 528 6.85 -10.49 10.44
N ILE A 529 6.72 -9.24 9.98
CA ILE A 529 6.06 -8.17 10.73
C ILE A 529 4.56 -8.43 10.80
N GLN A 530 3.93 -8.78 9.67
CA GLN A 530 2.50 -9.12 9.65
C GLN A 530 2.17 -10.31 10.55
N LYS A 531 3.08 -11.28 10.65
CA LYS A 531 2.96 -12.43 11.57
C LYS A 531 2.91 -11.98 13.03
N LEU A 532 3.77 -11.03 13.44
CA LEU A 532 3.77 -10.49 14.81
C LEU A 532 2.48 -9.73 15.11
N VAL A 533 2.01 -8.91 14.16
CA VAL A 533 0.75 -8.17 14.26
C VAL A 533 -0.45 -9.12 14.37
N ASN A 534 -0.54 -10.12 13.49
CA ASN A 534 -1.64 -11.09 13.49
C ASN A 534 -1.65 -12.00 14.74
N ALA A 535 -0.48 -12.23 15.33
CA ALA A 535 -0.35 -12.98 16.59
C ALA A 535 -0.65 -12.13 17.84
N GLY A 536 -0.93 -10.84 17.68
CA GLY A 536 -1.12 -9.91 18.79
C GLY A 536 0.13 -9.67 19.64
N ARG A 537 1.32 -10.03 19.13
CA ARG A 537 2.60 -9.79 19.81
C ARG A 537 2.97 -8.32 19.81
N ILE A 538 2.61 -7.61 18.73
CA ILE A 538 2.72 -6.16 18.59
C ILE A 538 1.43 -5.60 18.01
N GLY A 539 1.15 -4.33 18.29
CA GLY A 539 0.06 -3.59 17.65
C GLY A 539 0.42 -3.05 16.28
N GLN A 540 -0.59 -2.61 15.53
CA GLN A 540 -0.42 -1.79 14.33
C GLN A 540 -1.17 -0.48 14.51
N VAL A 541 -0.47 0.64 14.40
CA VAL A 541 -1.02 2.00 14.46
C VAL A 541 -1.12 2.54 13.04
N LEU A 542 -2.24 3.16 12.72
CA LEU A 542 -2.48 3.88 11.47
C LEU A 542 -2.41 5.39 11.71
N PRO A 543 -2.10 6.22 10.70
CA PRO A 543 -2.03 7.67 10.89
C PRO A 543 -3.27 8.29 11.50
N GLY A 544 -4.48 7.78 11.14
CA GLY A 544 -5.76 8.26 11.68
C GLY A 544 -6.15 7.73 13.05
N ASP A 545 -5.35 6.89 13.68
CA ASP A 545 -5.63 6.35 15.00
C ASP A 545 -5.17 7.34 16.10
N ALA A 546 -6.08 7.73 16.97
CA ALA A 546 -5.77 8.58 18.12
C ALA A 546 -5.08 7.76 19.21
N VAL A 547 -3.75 7.65 19.12
CA VAL A 547 -2.91 6.80 19.97
C VAL A 547 -1.91 7.64 20.73
N GLU A 548 -1.67 7.31 22.01
CA GLU A 548 -0.58 7.84 22.81
C GLU A 548 0.57 6.81 22.88
N ALA A 549 1.80 7.31 22.84
CA ALA A 549 3.00 6.50 23.03
C ALA A 549 4.00 7.17 23.96
N ALA A 550 4.70 6.39 24.76
CA ALA A 550 5.80 6.92 25.55
C ALA A 550 6.97 7.32 24.64
N LEU A 551 7.33 6.46 23.71
CA LEU A 551 8.43 6.67 22.77
C LEU A 551 8.02 6.28 21.35
N LEU A 552 8.30 7.15 20.39
CA LEU A 552 8.30 6.82 18.96
C LEU A 552 9.73 6.66 18.47
N VAL A 553 10.06 5.51 17.93
CA VAL A 553 11.35 5.24 17.28
C VAL A 553 11.15 5.21 15.77
N VAL A 554 11.69 6.19 15.07
CA VAL A 554 11.68 6.20 13.59
C VAL A 554 12.91 5.45 13.10
N ARG A 555 12.69 4.32 12.46
CA ARG A 555 13.75 3.52 11.83
C ARG A 555 13.90 3.94 10.37
N HIS A 556 15.15 4.22 9.97
CA HIS A 556 15.49 4.68 8.62
C HIS A 556 14.98 6.11 8.32
N ALA A 557 15.80 7.11 8.69
CA ALA A 557 15.45 8.54 8.61
C ALA A 557 14.84 8.98 7.26
N ALA A 558 15.25 8.35 6.15
CA ALA A 558 14.76 8.67 4.81
C ALA A 558 13.24 8.44 4.60
N VAL A 559 12.55 7.73 5.51
CA VAL A 559 11.08 7.59 5.45
C VAL A 559 10.35 8.91 5.71
N LEU A 560 11.01 9.85 6.38
CA LEU A 560 10.47 11.19 6.65
C LEU A 560 10.65 12.15 5.47
N GLN A 561 11.57 11.84 4.55
CA GLN A 561 11.73 12.62 3.33
C GLN A 561 10.56 12.33 2.38
N PHE A 562 9.83 13.34 1.97
CA PHE A 562 8.59 13.23 1.19
C PHE A 562 7.45 12.46 1.87
N ALA A 563 7.45 12.36 3.20
CA ALA A 563 6.35 11.72 3.92
C ALA A 563 5.00 12.41 3.69
N SER A 564 3.91 11.71 4.02
CA SER A 564 2.55 12.21 3.85
C SER A 564 2.30 13.54 4.58
N ASP A 565 1.50 14.41 3.97
CA ASP A 565 0.95 15.61 4.60
C ASP A 565 -0.44 15.36 5.22
N ASP A 566 -0.97 14.14 5.15
CA ASP A 566 -2.16 13.77 5.90
C ASP A 566 -1.91 13.88 7.41
N GLU A 567 -2.95 14.22 8.15
CA GLU A 567 -2.88 14.30 9.60
C GLU A 567 -2.52 12.94 10.21
N CYS A 568 -1.53 12.95 11.12
CA CYS A 568 -1.21 11.82 11.97
C CYS A 568 -1.69 12.11 13.39
N LEU A 569 -2.51 11.23 13.96
CA LEU A 569 -3.10 11.40 15.29
C LEU A 569 -2.29 10.70 16.40
N LEU A 570 -1.20 10.01 16.07
CA LEU A 570 -0.25 9.48 17.05
C LEU A 570 0.44 10.65 17.80
N ARG A 571 0.42 10.60 19.11
CA ARG A 571 1.05 11.61 20.01
C ARG A 571 2.06 10.93 20.94
N PRO A 572 3.33 10.83 20.53
CA PRO A 572 4.40 10.32 21.38
C PRO A 572 4.88 11.39 22.36
N ARG A 573 5.33 10.98 23.54
CA ARG A 573 6.00 11.86 24.50
C ARG A 573 7.40 12.25 24.04
N GLN A 574 8.09 11.33 23.38
CA GLN A 574 9.44 11.50 22.82
C GLN A 574 9.52 10.91 21.42
N VAL A 575 10.31 11.50 20.53
CA VAL A 575 10.61 11.03 19.19
C VAL A 575 12.11 10.80 19.05
N LEU A 576 12.51 9.57 18.75
CA LEU A 576 13.88 9.18 18.48
C LEU A 576 14.00 8.78 17.00
N ILE A 577 14.83 9.49 16.22
CA ILE A 577 15.14 9.10 14.85
C ILE A 577 16.45 8.32 14.85
N VAL A 578 16.38 7.03 14.57
CA VAL A 578 17.59 6.19 14.43
C VAL A 578 18.09 6.30 13.01
N ALA A 579 19.24 6.93 12.84
CA ALA A 579 19.89 7.09 11.55
C ALA A 579 20.83 5.90 11.30
N ASP A 580 20.38 4.99 10.47
CA ASP A 580 21.10 3.79 10.01
C ASP A 580 21.96 4.07 8.77
N GLN A 581 21.76 5.22 8.13
CA GLN A 581 22.49 5.67 6.95
C GLN A 581 22.87 7.14 7.09
N ALA A 582 24.01 7.51 6.49
CA ALA A 582 24.40 8.90 6.36
C ALA A 582 23.46 9.66 5.40
N PRO A 583 23.24 10.98 5.59
CA PRO A 583 22.44 11.80 4.68
C PRO A 583 22.90 11.75 3.22
N VAL A 584 24.21 11.65 3.02
CA VAL A 584 24.83 11.61 1.70
C VAL A 584 26.06 10.68 1.72
N ARG A 585 26.35 10.00 0.60
CA ARG A 585 27.57 9.20 0.44
C ARG A 585 28.83 10.08 0.48
N ARG A 586 30.01 9.50 0.75
CA ARG A 586 31.31 10.20 0.80
C ARG A 586 31.69 10.93 -0.48
N ASP A 587 31.30 10.40 -1.64
CA ASP A 587 31.51 11.01 -2.96
C ASP A 587 30.55 12.17 -3.27
N GLY A 588 29.61 12.47 -2.37
CA GLY A 588 28.59 13.50 -2.57
C GLY A 588 27.52 13.16 -3.60
N LEU A 589 27.46 11.91 -4.09
CA LEU A 589 26.59 11.50 -5.20
C LEU A 589 25.35 10.76 -4.76
N ASP A 590 24.95 10.53 -3.65
CA ASP A 590 23.71 9.87 -3.23
C ASP A 590 23.13 10.56 -1.99
N HIS A 591 22.46 11.68 -2.22
CA HIS A 591 21.70 12.35 -1.18
C HIS A 591 20.44 11.54 -0.87
N ARG A 592 20.35 11.01 0.33
CA ARG A 592 19.30 10.10 0.76
C ARG A 592 18.17 10.82 1.46
N TYR A 593 18.51 11.80 2.29
CA TYR A 593 17.59 12.66 3.00
C TYR A 593 18.30 13.95 3.47
N GLU A 594 17.52 14.96 3.80
CA GLU A 594 17.99 16.19 4.42
C GLU A 594 17.56 16.18 5.89
N PRO A 595 18.51 16.14 6.87
CA PRO A 595 18.19 15.96 8.28
C PRO A 595 17.23 17.01 8.85
N GLY A 596 17.43 18.29 8.51
CA GLY A 596 16.55 19.37 8.98
C GLY A 596 15.12 19.26 8.41
N ALA A 597 14.96 18.85 7.13
CA ALA A 597 13.64 18.61 6.56
C ALA A 597 12.95 17.42 7.24
N CYS A 598 13.68 16.34 7.48
CA CYS A 598 13.15 15.17 8.20
C CYS A 598 12.75 15.52 9.64
N ALA A 599 13.55 16.35 10.34
CA ALA A 599 13.20 16.83 11.68
C ALA A 599 11.92 17.67 11.69
N ARG A 600 11.77 18.61 10.73
CA ARG A 600 10.52 19.39 10.56
C ARG A 600 9.32 18.48 10.24
N THR A 601 9.51 17.49 9.38
CA THR A 601 8.45 16.50 9.05
C THR A 601 8.03 15.72 10.29
N ALA A 602 8.99 15.24 11.10
CA ALA A 602 8.69 14.54 12.35
C ALA A 602 7.91 15.42 13.33
N ALA A 603 8.34 16.67 13.52
CA ALA A 603 7.66 17.63 14.38
C ALA A 603 6.22 17.93 13.91
N ARG A 604 6.01 18.08 12.59
CA ARG A 604 4.68 18.27 11.99
C ARG A 604 3.78 17.04 12.18
N MET A 605 4.30 15.85 11.89
CA MET A 605 3.52 14.60 11.96
C MET A 605 3.17 14.21 13.40
N PHE A 606 4.11 14.33 14.32
CA PHE A 606 3.99 13.74 15.64
C PHE A 606 3.83 14.77 16.78
N GLY A 607 3.92 16.04 16.47
CA GLY A 607 3.74 17.12 17.46
C GLY A 607 4.86 17.23 18.49
N ALA A 608 6.02 16.61 18.27
CA ALA A 608 7.18 16.63 19.17
C ALA A 608 8.48 16.78 18.39
N GLN A 609 9.46 17.47 19.01
CA GLN A 609 10.81 17.55 18.44
C GLN A 609 11.51 16.19 18.53
N ALA A 610 12.27 15.87 17.50
CA ALA A 610 12.98 14.59 17.40
C ALA A 610 14.45 14.76 17.85
N VAL A 611 14.92 13.80 18.65
CA VAL A 611 16.34 13.60 18.92
C VAL A 611 16.87 12.52 17.97
N TRP A 612 18.06 12.74 17.42
CA TRP A 612 18.67 11.83 16.44
C TRP A 612 19.68 10.92 17.12
N CYS A 613 19.56 9.63 16.88
CA CYS A 613 20.48 8.61 17.37
C CYS A 613 21.19 7.94 16.19
N PRO A 614 22.48 8.20 15.96
CA PRO A 614 23.24 7.50 14.93
C PRO A 614 23.38 6.00 15.27
N GLN A 615 23.45 5.17 14.24
CA GLN A 615 23.64 3.72 14.42
C GLN A 615 25.09 3.36 14.70
N ASP A 616 26.04 4.13 14.15
CA ASP A 616 27.48 3.90 14.26
C ASP A 616 28.27 5.24 14.29
N PRO A 617 29.57 5.23 14.66
CA PRO A 617 30.40 6.42 14.74
C PRO A 617 30.60 7.15 13.41
N GLU A 618 30.60 6.47 12.27
CA GLU A 618 30.76 7.09 10.96
C GLU A 618 29.51 7.88 10.56
N VAL A 619 28.33 7.30 10.78
CA VAL A 619 27.04 8.00 10.59
C VAL A 619 26.95 9.20 11.56
N ARG A 620 27.44 9.08 12.81
CA ARG A 620 27.54 10.19 13.76
C ARG A 620 28.42 11.30 13.20
N GLY A 621 29.59 10.94 12.65
CA GLY A 621 30.51 11.89 12.02
C GLY A 621 29.83 12.67 10.89
N ALA A 622 29.07 12.00 10.03
CA ALA A 622 28.33 12.62 8.94
C ALA A 622 27.21 13.56 9.45
N LEU A 623 26.48 13.17 10.49
CA LEU A 623 25.37 13.95 11.03
C LEU A 623 25.82 15.21 11.80
N ARG A 624 27.04 15.24 12.35
CA ARG A 624 27.61 16.43 13.00
C ARG A 624 27.71 17.65 12.10
N ALA A 625 27.72 17.46 10.79
CA ALA A 625 27.68 18.55 9.80
C ALA A 625 26.33 19.31 9.78
N TYR A 626 25.30 18.82 10.44
CA TYR A 626 23.94 19.39 10.43
C TYR A 626 23.56 19.94 11.80
N PRO A 627 23.84 21.24 12.10
CA PRO A 627 23.58 21.84 13.40
C PRO A 627 22.09 22.04 13.71
N SER A 628 21.22 21.81 12.74
CA SER A 628 19.75 21.91 12.88
C SER A 628 19.10 20.72 13.57
N ILE A 629 19.86 19.67 13.90
CA ILE A 629 19.38 18.47 14.60
C ILE A 629 20.12 18.26 15.90
N GLU A 630 19.43 17.70 16.90
CA GLU A 630 20.01 17.32 18.19
C GLU A 630 20.42 15.83 18.13
N LEU A 631 21.69 15.56 18.50
CA LEU A 631 22.21 14.19 18.54
C LEU A 631 22.25 13.66 19.97
N THR A 632 21.91 12.36 20.14
CA THR A 632 22.15 11.64 21.39
C THR A 632 23.64 11.60 21.73
N PRO A 633 24.03 11.53 23.00
CA PRO A 633 25.44 11.36 23.38
C PRO A 633 26.00 9.96 23.11
N TYR A 634 25.17 9.02 22.69
CA TYR A 634 25.49 7.62 22.39
C TYR A 634 25.01 7.21 21.01
N ASP A 635 25.58 6.15 20.46
CA ASP A 635 25.10 5.43 19.28
C ASP A 635 24.16 4.30 19.69
N LEU A 636 23.27 3.90 18.77
CA LEU A 636 22.35 2.77 18.97
C LEU A 636 22.65 1.69 17.92
N PRO A 637 23.59 0.79 18.19
CA PRO A 637 23.92 -0.29 17.26
C PRO A 637 22.73 -1.22 17.07
N THR A 638 22.70 -1.87 15.93
CA THR A 638 21.66 -2.83 15.58
C THR A 638 21.71 -4.08 16.45
N VAL A 639 20.55 -4.58 16.79
CA VAL A 639 20.38 -5.86 17.49
C VAL A 639 20.53 -7.04 16.51
N VAL A 640 21.30 -8.03 16.92
CA VAL A 640 21.39 -9.34 16.27
C VAL A 640 21.07 -10.39 17.32
N ALA A 641 19.95 -11.08 17.19
CA ALA A 641 19.55 -12.14 18.13
C ALA A 641 20.48 -13.35 17.99
N GLY A 642 21.66 -13.27 18.61
CA GLY A 642 22.75 -14.23 18.49
C GLY A 642 22.34 -15.69 18.75
N GLY A 643 21.42 -15.93 19.69
CA GLY A 643 20.89 -17.25 19.98
C GLY A 643 20.20 -18.00 18.83
N ARG A 644 19.81 -17.28 17.78
CA ARG A 644 19.22 -17.88 16.56
C ARG A 644 20.28 -18.39 15.58
N TRP A 645 21.54 -17.99 15.74
CA TRP A 645 22.61 -18.17 14.78
C TRP A 645 23.65 -19.21 15.22
N VAL A 646 23.37 -20.00 16.23
CA VAL A 646 24.35 -20.94 16.81
C VAL A 646 24.69 -22.07 15.83
N ALA A 647 25.91 -22.03 15.29
CA ALA A 647 26.56 -23.17 14.67
C ALA A 647 27.94 -23.36 15.35
N THR A 648 28.28 -24.55 15.80
CA THR A 648 29.63 -24.85 16.27
C THR A 648 30.51 -25.15 15.05
N ARG A 649 31.55 -24.35 14.86
CA ARG A 649 32.58 -24.60 13.84
C ARG A 649 33.93 -24.76 14.50
N ASP A 650 34.50 -25.94 14.38
CA ASP A 650 35.80 -26.30 14.96
C ASP A 650 36.94 -26.17 13.95
N GLY A 651 36.72 -25.51 12.81
CA GLY A 651 37.69 -25.31 11.73
C GLY A 651 36.97 -25.10 10.40
N ALA A 652 37.71 -24.69 9.36
CA ALA A 652 37.21 -24.77 8.00
C ALA A 652 36.82 -26.21 7.66
N GLY A 653 35.80 -26.43 6.84
CA GLY A 653 35.34 -27.74 6.43
C GLY A 653 36.48 -28.64 5.90
N PRO A 654 36.29 -29.96 5.85
CA PRO A 654 37.37 -30.90 5.46
C PRO A 654 37.75 -30.84 3.98
N GLY A 655 37.12 -29.92 3.19
CA GLY A 655 37.34 -29.74 1.77
C GLY A 655 38.04 -28.46 1.41
N VAL A 656 37.67 -27.94 0.25
CA VAL A 656 38.09 -26.62 -0.24
C VAL A 656 37.36 -25.56 0.60
N PRO A 657 38.04 -24.51 1.11
CA PRO A 657 37.38 -23.47 1.90
C PRO A 657 36.25 -22.81 1.13
N VAL A 658 35.10 -22.62 1.77
CA VAL A 658 33.94 -21.97 1.18
C VAL A 658 33.94 -20.49 1.56
N VAL A 659 33.96 -19.64 0.55
CA VAL A 659 34.08 -18.19 0.70
C VAL A 659 32.88 -17.53 0.05
N GLY A 660 32.25 -16.56 0.69
CA GLY A 660 31.09 -15.91 0.07
C GLY A 660 30.73 -14.55 0.62
N THR A 661 29.73 -13.94 -0.02
CA THR A 661 29.10 -12.67 0.41
C THR A 661 27.63 -12.61 0.01
N ASP A 662 26.88 -11.80 0.74
CA ASP A 662 25.51 -11.41 0.42
C ASP A 662 25.52 -10.01 -0.21
N LEU A 663 25.08 -9.89 -1.45
CA LEU A 663 25.01 -8.66 -2.22
C LEU A 663 23.59 -8.05 -2.23
N CYS A 664 22.72 -8.48 -1.34
CA CYS A 664 21.32 -8.03 -1.31
C CYS A 664 21.14 -6.62 -0.72
N ASP A 665 22.14 -6.10 0.02
CA ASP A 665 22.09 -4.76 0.57
C ASP A 665 22.60 -3.73 -0.46
N GLN A 666 21.66 -3.06 -1.13
CA GLN A 666 21.95 -2.08 -2.18
C GLN A 666 22.51 -0.75 -1.68
N GLY A 667 22.32 -0.43 -0.39
CA GLY A 667 22.89 0.78 0.20
C GLY A 667 24.41 0.72 0.27
N VAL A 668 24.93 -0.47 0.35
CA VAL A 668 26.35 -0.79 0.60
C VAL A 668 27.09 -1.18 -0.70
N TRP A 669 26.40 -1.86 -1.62
CA TRP A 669 26.99 -2.34 -2.86
C TRP A 669 26.74 -1.36 -4.02
N PRO A 670 27.80 -0.94 -4.77
CA PRO A 670 27.62 -0.12 -5.95
C PRO A 670 26.84 -0.86 -7.04
N ARG A 671 26.19 -0.12 -7.93
CA ARG A 671 25.54 -0.70 -9.11
C ARG A 671 26.56 -1.31 -10.09
N ASP A 672 27.80 -0.81 -10.10
CA ASP A 672 28.90 -1.45 -10.81
C ASP A 672 29.59 -2.44 -9.86
N THR A 673 29.29 -3.71 -10.05
CA THR A 673 29.72 -4.82 -9.17
C THR A 673 31.14 -5.33 -9.48
N ARG A 674 31.89 -4.72 -10.37
CA ARG A 674 33.26 -5.18 -10.68
C ARG A 674 34.21 -4.95 -9.51
N GLU A 675 34.15 -3.81 -8.85
CA GLU A 675 35.06 -3.49 -7.72
C GLU A 675 34.89 -4.43 -6.52
N PRO A 676 33.68 -4.70 -6.02
CA PRO A 676 33.52 -5.64 -4.90
C PRO A 676 33.97 -7.07 -5.20
N LEU A 677 33.95 -7.45 -6.47
CA LEU A 677 34.32 -8.81 -6.89
C LEU A 677 35.80 -8.99 -7.14
N VAL A 678 36.60 -7.92 -7.21
CA VAL A 678 38.06 -7.98 -7.37
C VAL A 678 38.72 -8.79 -6.25
N VAL A 679 38.17 -8.80 -5.04
CA VAL A 679 38.67 -9.60 -3.93
C VAL A 679 38.63 -11.11 -4.20
N TYR A 680 37.83 -11.56 -5.16
CA TYR A 680 37.72 -12.97 -5.55
C TYR A 680 38.67 -13.38 -6.69
N ASP A 681 39.19 -12.41 -7.46
CA ASP A 681 40.02 -12.67 -8.64
C ASP A 681 41.33 -13.37 -8.31
N GLY A 682 41.90 -13.10 -7.14
CA GLY A 682 43.14 -13.71 -6.64
C GLY A 682 42.97 -15.08 -5.97
N LEU A 683 41.73 -15.50 -5.70
CA LEU A 683 41.48 -16.72 -4.93
C LEU A 683 41.70 -17.98 -5.76
N ARG A 684 42.44 -18.92 -5.22
CA ARG A 684 42.70 -20.23 -5.82
C ARG A 684 42.37 -21.35 -4.82
N LYS A 685 41.80 -22.43 -5.30
CA LYS A 685 41.42 -23.59 -4.47
C LYS A 685 40.42 -23.18 -3.37
N VAL A 686 39.41 -22.39 -3.70
CA VAL A 686 38.28 -22.03 -2.86
C VAL A 686 36.97 -22.25 -3.63
N ASP A 687 35.90 -22.53 -2.90
CA ASP A 687 34.51 -22.56 -3.41
C ASP A 687 33.91 -21.19 -3.13
N VAL A 688 33.56 -20.44 -4.20
CA VAL A 688 32.99 -19.10 -4.08
C VAL A 688 31.47 -19.15 -4.22
N ARG A 689 30.77 -18.61 -3.23
CA ARG A 689 29.30 -18.54 -3.18
C ARG A 689 28.80 -17.11 -3.02
N LEU A 690 27.90 -16.70 -3.88
CA LEU A 690 27.33 -15.35 -3.87
C LEU A 690 25.80 -15.44 -3.74
N ARG A 691 25.22 -14.58 -2.91
CA ARG A 691 23.78 -14.42 -2.82
C ARG A 691 23.37 -13.05 -3.37
N LEU A 692 22.47 -13.03 -4.36
CA LEU A 692 22.03 -11.86 -5.11
C LEU A 692 20.57 -11.51 -4.81
N PRO A 693 20.16 -10.23 -4.96
CA PRO A 693 18.77 -9.83 -4.86
C PRO A 693 17.91 -10.40 -6.01
N ASP A 694 16.58 -10.52 -5.77
CA ASP A 694 15.61 -11.17 -6.68
C ASP A 694 15.28 -10.35 -7.94
N TRP A 695 15.80 -9.15 -8.12
CA TRP A 695 15.58 -8.39 -9.34
C TRP A 695 16.75 -8.53 -10.32
N PRO A 696 16.45 -8.45 -11.62
CA PRO A 696 17.49 -8.56 -12.62
C PRO A 696 18.52 -7.46 -12.40
N LEU A 697 19.68 -7.85 -11.95
CA LEU A 697 20.89 -7.05 -12.04
C LEU A 697 21.27 -7.03 -13.52
N THR A 698 20.65 -6.14 -14.30
CA THR A 698 20.85 -6.03 -15.75
C THR A 698 22.30 -5.75 -16.15
N ASP A 699 23.16 -5.43 -15.18
CA ASP A 699 24.55 -5.02 -15.39
C ASP A 699 25.58 -5.76 -14.51
N VAL A 700 25.21 -6.84 -13.79
CA VAL A 700 26.19 -7.65 -13.08
C VAL A 700 26.88 -8.58 -14.06
N ASN A 701 27.89 -8.06 -14.72
CA ASN A 701 28.83 -8.91 -15.41
C ASN A 701 29.74 -9.54 -14.36
N LEU A 702 29.37 -10.73 -13.86
CA LEU A 702 30.18 -11.57 -12.99
C LEU A 702 31.39 -12.14 -13.79
N GLY A 703 32.17 -11.29 -14.41
CA GLY A 703 33.32 -11.60 -15.27
C GLY A 703 34.44 -12.42 -14.60
N GLY A 704 34.11 -13.24 -13.62
CA GLY A 704 34.97 -14.19 -12.95
C GLY A 704 34.96 -15.57 -13.61
N PRO A 705 35.88 -16.45 -13.22
CA PRO A 705 35.93 -17.82 -13.70
C PRO A 705 34.60 -18.53 -13.39
N ARG A 706 34.17 -19.44 -14.29
CA ARG A 706 32.89 -20.17 -14.28
C ARG A 706 32.62 -21.08 -13.04
N SER A 707 33.32 -20.85 -11.94
CA SER A 707 33.30 -21.66 -10.71
C SER A 707 32.54 -21.03 -9.54
N HIS A 708 31.87 -19.87 -9.73
CA HIS A 708 31.09 -19.26 -8.66
C HIS A 708 29.67 -19.85 -8.61
N LEU A 709 29.23 -20.28 -7.43
CA LEU A 709 27.82 -20.64 -7.18
C LEU A 709 27.07 -19.36 -6.80
N VAL A 710 26.02 -19.08 -7.57
CA VAL A 710 25.18 -17.90 -7.38
C VAL A 710 23.79 -18.32 -6.99
N TYR A 711 23.25 -17.76 -5.90
CA TYR A 711 21.91 -18.01 -5.40
C TYR A 711 21.08 -16.71 -5.50
N GLU A 712 19.83 -16.82 -5.89
CA GLU A 712 18.86 -15.73 -5.73
C GLU A 712 18.34 -15.70 -4.28
N ALA A 713 18.02 -14.51 -3.77
CA ALA A 713 17.55 -14.37 -2.40
C ALA A 713 16.23 -15.10 -2.14
N ALA A 714 15.39 -15.26 -3.19
CA ALA A 714 14.16 -16.05 -3.14
C ALA A 714 14.41 -17.56 -3.01
N ASP A 715 15.51 -18.06 -3.56
CA ASP A 715 15.81 -19.50 -3.59
C ASP A 715 16.49 -19.98 -2.31
N LEU A 716 17.27 -19.11 -1.66
CA LEU A 716 18.04 -19.47 -0.48
C LEU A 716 17.99 -18.36 0.57
N ASP A 717 17.42 -18.65 1.74
CA ASP A 717 17.44 -17.73 2.87
C ASP A 717 18.86 -17.47 3.38
N LEU A 718 19.06 -16.27 3.97
CA LEU A 718 20.38 -15.83 4.40
C LEU A 718 21.02 -16.79 5.42
N ARG A 719 20.26 -17.34 6.36
CA ARG A 719 20.77 -18.25 7.39
C ARG A 719 21.32 -19.53 6.77
N THR A 720 20.58 -20.14 5.85
CA THR A 720 21.01 -21.34 5.13
C THR A 720 22.21 -21.04 4.23
N PHE A 721 22.26 -19.86 3.62
CA PHE A 721 23.42 -19.41 2.86
C PHE A 721 24.67 -19.27 3.73
N LEU A 722 24.59 -18.51 4.83
CA LEU A 722 25.72 -18.31 5.76
C LEU A 722 26.21 -19.62 6.41
N HIS A 723 25.28 -20.57 6.61
CA HIS A 723 25.67 -21.89 7.17
C HIS A 723 26.62 -22.68 6.28
N GLN A 724 26.64 -22.39 4.99
CA GLN A 724 27.50 -23.03 4.02
C GLN A 724 28.92 -22.44 3.96
N LEU A 725 29.14 -21.24 4.54
CA LEU A 725 30.39 -20.50 4.39
C LEU A 725 31.34 -20.76 5.54
N ASP A 726 32.65 -20.87 5.24
CA ASP A 726 33.73 -20.78 6.20
C ASP A 726 34.16 -19.31 6.39
N PHE A 727 34.23 -18.56 5.30
CA PHE A 727 34.64 -17.15 5.27
C PHE A 727 33.54 -16.28 4.67
N TYR A 728 33.27 -15.15 5.31
CA TYR A 728 32.40 -14.12 4.80
C TYR A 728 33.21 -12.88 4.44
N LEU A 729 33.22 -12.49 3.17
CA LEU A 729 33.96 -11.31 2.71
C LEU A 729 33.03 -10.09 2.63
N HIS A 730 33.36 -9.04 3.39
CA HIS A 730 32.62 -7.80 3.41
C HIS A 730 33.49 -6.63 2.95
N PHE A 731 33.52 -6.36 1.65
CA PHE A 731 34.27 -5.26 1.04
C PHE A 731 33.33 -4.33 0.30
N PRO A 732 32.55 -3.50 1.03
CA PRO A 732 31.60 -2.55 0.42
C PRO A 732 32.35 -1.48 -0.37
N ALA A 733 31.60 -0.74 -1.22
CA ALA A 733 32.14 0.37 -1.99
C ALA A 733 32.90 1.36 -1.08
N PRO A 734 34.05 1.90 -1.52
CA PRO A 734 34.82 2.88 -0.76
C PRO A 734 34.01 4.12 -0.37
N GLU A 735 33.02 4.47 -1.19
CA GLU A 735 32.15 5.65 -1.02
C GLU A 735 31.06 5.44 0.02
N ALA A 736 30.75 4.20 0.42
CA ALA A 736 29.82 3.93 1.51
C ALA A 736 30.32 4.52 2.82
N VAL A 737 29.50 5.31 3.49
CA VAL A 737 29.80 5.88 4.82
C VAL A 737 29.62 4.82 5.89
N GLU A 738 28.56 4.03 5.74
CA GLU A 738 28.13 3.04 6.70
C GLU A 738 29.18 1.94 6.86
N THR A 739 29.54 1.65 8.12
CA THR A 739 30.45 0.57 8.49
C THR A 739 29.68 -0.64 9.02
N PHE A 740 28.42 -0.46 9.36
CA PHE A 740 27.55 -1.53 9.84
C PHE A 740 27.12 -2.46 8.71
N SER A 741 27.18 -3.77 8.93
CA SER A 741 26.64 -4.79 8.04
C SER A 741 26.02 -5.92 8.83
N ARG A 742 24.70 -6.00 8.79
CA ARG A 742 23.93 -7.06 9.44
C ARG A 742 24.32 -8.46 8.92
N PRO A 743 24.39 -8.72 7.61
CA PRO A 743 24.81 -10.04 7.13
C PRO A 743 26.20 -10.46 7.61
N ALA A 744 27.14 -9.51 7.73
CA ALA A 744 28.47 -9.80 8.26
C ALA A 744 28.45 -10.15 9.76
N LEU A 745 27.63 -9.45 10.56
CA LEU A 745 27.44 -9.79 11.98
C LEU A 745 26.73 -11.13 12.17
N GLU A 746 25.75 -11.44 11.33
CA GLU A 746 25.07 -12.73 11.33
C GLU A 746 26.02 -13.89 10.91
N ALA A 747 26.93 -13.63 9.96
CA ALA A 747 27.99 -14.56 9.61
C ALA A 747 28.96 -14.78 10.80
N ALA A 748 29.35 -13.70 11.49
CA ALA A 748 30.17 -13.79 12.72
C ALA A 748 29.46 -14.57 13.82
N ALA A 749 28.15 -14.34 14.03
CA ALA A 749 27.31 -15.08 14.97
C ALA A 749 27.23 -16.58 14.65
N GLN A 750 27.26 -16.94 13.36
CA GLN A 750 27.35 -18.34 12.92
C GLN A 750 28.75 -18.96 13.02
N GLY A 751 29.74 -18.14 13.34
CA GLY A 751 31.11 -18.58 13.48
C GLY A 751 31.91 -18.61 12.17
N CYS A 752 31.43 -17.95 11.11
CA CYS A 752 32.27 -17.68 9.93
C CYS A 752 33.40 -16.73 10.31
N VAL A 753 34.56 -16.87 9.66
CA VAL A 753 35.60 -15.85 9.74
C VAL A 753 35.22 -14.70 8.81
N VAL A 754 34.83 -13.57 9.40
CA VAL A 754 34.49 -12.35 8.65
C VAL A 754 35.77 -11.61 8.30
N VAL A 755 35.94 -11.29 7.03
CA VAL A 755 37.07 -10.51 6.51
C VAL A 755 36.59 -9.20 5.92
N THR A 756 37.13 -8.07 6.41
CA THR A 756 36.62 -6.73 6.05
C THR A 756 37.78 -5.70 6.12
N PRO A 757 37.64 -4.51 5.50
CA PRO A 757 38.63 -3.44 5.63
C PRO A 757 38.74 -2.89 7.05
N GLU A 758 39.94 -2.39 7.42
CA GLU A 758 40.28 -1.82 8.75
C GLU A 758 39.29 -0.75 9.23
N ARG A 759 38.72 0.04 8.32
CA ARG A 759 37.73 1.10 8.65
C ARG A 759 36.47 0.60 9.38
N HIS A 760 36.21 -0.72 9.34
CA HIS A 760 35.07 -1.35 10.00
C HIS A 760 35.39 -1.82 11.43
N ALA A 761 36.63 -1.61 11.91
CA ALA A 761 37.07 -2.09 13.22
C ALA A 761 36.24 -1.48 14.38
N ALA A 762 35.74 -0.26 14.23
CA ALA A 762 34.87 0.39 15.23
C ALA A 762 33.53 -0.34 15.46
N VAL A 763 33.03 -1.07 14.44
CA VAL A 763 31.75 -1.82 14.52
C VAL A 763 31.99 -3.29 14.87
N PHE A 764 33.00 -3.91 14.23
CA PHE A 764 33.19 -5.36 14.35
C PHE A 764 34.17 -5.76 15.47
N GLY A 765 35.08 -4.85 15.91
CA GLY A 765 36.07 -5.21 16.93
C GLY A 765 36.76 -6.54 16.63
N ASP A 766 36.85 -7.42 17.62
CA ASP A 766 37.41 -8.76 17.45
C ASP A 766 36.50 -9.78 16.72
N ALA A 767 35.30 -9.36 16.28
CA ALA A 767 34.41 -10.23 15.50
C ALA A 767 34.89 -10.45 14.06
N ALA A 768 35.76 -9.61 13.54
CA ALA A 768 36.27 -9.70 12.18
C ALA A 768 37.81 -9.73 12.13
N VAL A 769 38.34 -10.09 10.98
CA VAL A 769 39.76 -10.00 10.64
C VAL A 769 39.90 -8.95 9.56
N TYR A 770 40.86 -8.07 9.71
CA TYR A 770 41.02 -6.88 8.88
C TYR A 770 42.20 -7.02 7.91
N CYS A 771 41.97 -6.65 6.65
CA CYS A 771 43.01 -6.58 5.65
C CYS A 771 42.61 -5.71 4.44
N ALA A 772 43.60 -5.37 3.62
CA ALA A 772 43.35 -4.80 2.32
C ALA A 772 42.84 -5.87 1.32
N PRO A 773 42.11 -5.50 0.25
CA PRO A 773 41.61 -6.44 -0.76
C PRO A 773 42.67 -7.38 -1.33
N ALA A 774 43.89 -6.86 -1.57
CA ALA A 774 45.02 -7.66 -2.10
C ALA A 774 45.55 -8.73 -1.15
N GLU A 775 45.27 -8.63 0.15
CA GLU A 775 45.77 -9.53 1.19
C GLU A 775 44.83 -10.69 1.50
N VAL A 776 43.57 -10.62 1.00
CA VAL A 776 42.48 -11.58 1.29
C VAL A 776 42.89 -13.02 1.01
N ALA A 777 43.56 -13.28 -0.14
CA ALA A 777 43.95 -14.62 -0.53
C ALA A 777 44.97 -15.25 0.46
N GLY A 778 45.94 -14.46 0.93
CA GLY A 778 46.94 -14.86 1.94
C GLY A 778 46.29 -15.17 3.30
N LEU A 779 45.34 -14.33 3.70
CA LEU A 779 44.58 -14.43 4.94
C LEU A 779 43.71 -15.71 4.95
N ILE A 780 42.93 -15.95 3.91
CA ILE A 780 42.12 -17.17 3.76
C ILE A 780 43.00 -18.41 3.85
N LYS A 781 44.14 -18.45 3.10
CA LYS A 781 45.05 -19.54 3.14
C LYS A 781 45.58 -19.81 4.56
N ARG A 782 45.95 -18.77 5.32
CA ARG A 782 46.43 -18.85 6.69
C ARG A 782 45.40 -19.50 7.63
N TYR A 783 44.17 -18.96 7.65
CA TYR A 783 43.10 -19.42 8.51
C TYR A 783 42.59 -20.82 8.10
N ALA A 784 42.54 -21.15 6.81
CA ALA A 784 42.09 -22.44 6.33
C ALA A 784 43.10 -23.56 6.64
N SER A 785 44.40 -23.24 6.72
CA SER A 785 45.45 -24.21 7.06
C SER A 785 45.67 -24.39 8.55
N ASP A 786 45.19 -23.46 9.39
CA ASP A 786 45.34 -23.50 10.85
C ASP A 786 43.97 -23.61 11.54
N ARG A 787 43.59 -24.84 11.90
CA ARG A 787 42.31 -25.12 12.54
C ARG A 787 42.14 -24.43 13.91
N VAL A 788 43.24 -24.28 14.64
CA VAL A 788 43.21 -23.63 15.97
C VAL A 788 42.93 -22.16 15.81
N LEU A 789 43.66 -21.52 14.91
CA LEU A 789 43.48 -20.10 14.59
C LEU A 789 42.05 -19.81 14.10
N PHE A 790 41.50 -20.66 13.21
CA PHE A 790 40.12 -20.54 12.73
C PHE A 790 39.12 -20.68 13.89
N ALA A 791 39.23 -21.73 14.69
CA ALA A 791 38.30 -21.98 15.79
C ALA A 791 38.35 -20.88 16.87
N GLU A 792 39.53 -20.32 17.12
CA GLU A 792 39.70 -19.21 18.04
C GLU A 792 39.01 -17.95 17.51
N GLN A 793 39.20 -17.57 16.25
CA GLN A 793 38.52 -16.44 15.63
C GLN A 793 37.01 -16.65 15.61
N SER A 794 36.51 -17.83 15.23
CA SER A 794 35.11 -18.19 15.26
C SER A 794 34.48 -18.00 16.66
N ARG A 795 35.18 -18.39 17.72
CA ARG A 795 34.73 -18.20 19.12
C ARG A 795 34.70 -16.72 19.51
N ARG A 796 35.76 -15.96 19.15
CA ARG A 796 35.82 -14.49 19.41
C ARG A 796 34.67 -13.78 18.70
N ALA A 797 34.46 -14.06 17.43
CA ALA A 797 33.41 -13.47 16.64
C ALA A 797 32.03 -13.66 17.29
N ARG A 798 31.71 -14.89 17.70
CA ARG A 798 30.44 -15.17 18.40
C ARG A 798 30.33 -14.45 19.74
N ALA A 799 31.41 -14.39 20.51
CA ALA A 799 31.41 -13.70 21.80
C ALA A 799 31.18 -12.19 21.65
N VAL A 800 31.82 -11.57 20.65
CA VAL A 800 31.62 -10.14 20.39
C VAL A 800 30.17 -9.84 19.97
N VAL A 801 29.60 -10.62 19.03
CA VAL A 801 28.20 -10.41 18.61
C VAL A 801 27.24 -10.63 19.77
N ALA A 802 27.45 -11.68 20.60
CA ALA A 802 26.60 -11.95 21.74
C ALA A 802 26.64 -10.85 22.81
N ASN A 803 27.75 -10.12 22.94
CA ASN A 803 27.90 -9.07 23.95
C ASN A 803 27.55 -7.66 23.41
N ALA A 804 28.07 -7.30 22.22
CA ALA A 804 27.93 -5.93 21.70
C ALA A 804 26.61 -5.70 20.93
N HIS A 805 25.93 -6.77 20.50
CA HIS A 805 24.68 -6.70 19.74
C HIS A 805 23.54 -7.43 20.46
N ASP A 806 23.65 -7.60 21.79
CA ASP A 806 22.65 -8.25 22.63
C ASP A 806 21.34 -7.46 22.60
N PRO A 807 20.22 -8.12 22.31
CA PRO A 807 18.90 -7.53 22.47
C PRO A 807 18.63 -6.90 23.84
N GLN A 808 19.24 -7.41 24.90
CA GLN A 808 18.98 -6.93 26.27
C GLN A 808 19.50 -5.50 26.47
N GLU A 809 20.70 -5.17 26.00
CA GLU A 809 21.24 -3.80 26.12
C GLU A 809 20.36 -2.79 25.37
N TYR A 810 19.90 -3.14 24.20
CA TYR A 810 18.95 -2.33 23.45
C TYR A 810 17.66 -2.12 24.22
N VAL A 811 17.08 -3.20 24.76
CA VAL A 811 15.82 -3.16 25.53
C VAL A 811 15.98 -2.27 26.77
N ASP A 812 17.08 -2.41 27.54
CA ASP A 812 17.31 -1.65 28.75
C ASP A 812 17.45 -0.15 28.43
N ARG A 813 18.10 0.19 27.30
CA ARG A 813 18.24 1.59 26.85
C ARG A 813 16.91 2.17 26.41
N ILE A 814 16.12 1.44 25.63
CA ILE A 814 14.77 1.88 25.22
C ILE A 814 13.83 1.99 26.43
N ALA A 815 13.88 1.04 27.36
CA ALA A 815 13.08 1.08 28.58
C ALA A 815 13.43 2.31 29.45
N ALA A 816 14.70 2.68 29.52
CA ALA A 816 15.13 3.90 30.23
C ALA A 816 14.52 5.16 29.60
N LEU A 817 14.44 5.23 28.25
CA LEU A 817 13.78 6.34 27.54
C LEU A 817 12.27 6.36 27.78
N VAL A 818 11.63 5.19 27.77
CA VAL A 818 10.19 5.05 28.03
C VAL A 818 9.82 5.55 29.42
N HIS A 819 10.66 5.31 30.42
CA HIS A 819 10.43 5.69 31.82
C HIS A 819 10.99 7.07 32.18
N ALA A 820 11.72 7.74 31.28
CA ALA A 820 12.24 9.07 31.54
C ALA A 820 11.11 10.08 31.82
N PRO A 821 11.25 10.94 32.85
CA PRO A 821 10.29 12.01 33.11
C PRO A 821 10.19 12.96 31.91
N ARG A 822 9.02 13.58 31.73
CA ARG A 822 8.82 14.62 30.68
C ARG A 822 9.90 15.67 30.80
N THR A 823 10.72 15.86 29.81
CA THR A 823 11.50 17.08 29.62
C THR A 823 10.48 18.18 29.28
N THR A 824 10.15 19.01 30.26
CA THR A 824 9.32 20.20 30.05
C THR A 824 10.09 21.13 29.13
N ALA A 825 9.68 21.19 27.85
CA ALA A 825 10.09 22.32 27.01
C ALA A 825 9.65 23.61 27.69
N PRO A 826 10.48 24.68 27.75
CA PRO A 826 10.06 25.93 28.31
C PRO A 826 8.82 26.42 27.55
N ALA A 827 7.75 26.71 28.31
CA ALA A 827 6.52 27.26 27.79
C ALA A 827 6.85 28.47 26.90
N GLN A 828 6.50 28.43 25.63
CA GLN A 828 6.51 29.62 24.78
C GLN A 828 5.58 30.62 25.44
N ARG A 829 6.16 31.71 25.96
CA ARG A 829 5.40 32.87 26.43
C ARG A 829 4.58 33.38 25.27
N THR A 830 3.28 33.23 25.36
CA THR A 830 2.32 34.00 24.52
C THR A 830 2.68 35.49 24.70
N PRO A 831 2.83 36.26 23.61
CA PRO A 831 2.94 37.71 23.73
C PRO A 831 1.63 38.23 24.31
N GLU A 832 1.74 38.92 25.46
CA GLU A 832 0.65 39.72 25.99
C GLU A 832 0.24 40.76 24.93
N VAL A 833 -1.00 40.63 24.44
CA VAL A 833 -1.64 41.71 23.67
C VAL A 833 -2.01 42.80 24.66
N ALA A 834 -1.30 43.93 24.62
CA ALA A 834 -1.67 45.13 25.35
C ALA A 834 -3.02 45.67 24.86
N PRO A 835 -3.92 46.10 25.74
CA PRO A 835 -5.19 46.69 25.32
C PRO A 835 -4.99 48.14 24.87
N ALA A 836 -5.45 48.46 23.68
CA ALA A 836 -5.78 49.79 23.22
C ALA A 836 -7.04 49.78 22.38
#